data_2fc6e9a92c953f2d398902489540f701
#
_entry.id   2fc6e9a92c953f2d398902489540f701
#
_cell.length_a   1.000
_cell.length_b   1.000
_cell.length_c   1.000
_cell.angle_alpha   90.00
_cell.angle_beta   90.00
_cell.angle_gamma   90.00
#
_symmetry.space_group_name_H-M   'P 1'
#
loop_
_entity.id
_entity.type
_entity.pdbx_description
1 polymer ?
#
loop_
_entity_poly.entity_id
_entity_poly.type
_entity_poly.pdbx_seq_one_letter_code
_entity_poly.pdbx_strand_id
1 'polypeptide(L)'
;MESAEIRRRWLRFFEERGHTVVPSASLIADDPTLLLVPAGMVPFKPYFLGEVKPPFPTATSVQKCVRTPDIEEVGKTTRHGTFFQMCGNFSFGDYFKEGAIKYAWELLTSSVADGGYGLDPERLWITVYLDDDEAERIWRDVVGVPQERIQRLGKKDNFWSMGVPGPCGPCSEINYDRGPEFGVEGGPAVNDERYVEIWNLVFMQYERGAGDGKEDFPILGDLPAKNIDTGLGLERLAMILQGVQNMYETDTLRVVIDKATELTGVRYGAEHGSDVSLRVVADHMRTSAMLIGDGVTPGNEGRGYVLRRIMRRAIRNMRLLGATGPVVEQLIDVVLTTMGEQYPELLTDRKRVETVALAEEASFLKTLRAGTNILDTAITETRGAGGKVLSGDNAFQLHDTYGFPIDLTLEIAAEQGLAVDEDGFRRLMKEQRDRAKADAKAKKTGHADVQSYRSIADASGETEFTGYTNNENEASVVGLLVDGVSSPAASEGDDVEIVLDRTPFYAEGGGQLADHGRIRTESGAVIEIHDVQKPVPGVVVHKGVVQVGEVTVGASVQAVIDVRRRRAIARAHSATHLTHQALRDALGPTAAQAGSENSPGRFRFDFGSPTAVPGMVLTDVEQKINEVLSRELDVTAEIMGIAEAKKQGAIAEFGEKYGEKVRVVTIGDFSKELCGGTHVENTAQLGLVKLLGESSIGSGVRRVEALVGVDAYNFLAREHTVVAQLTELVKGRPEELPEKISGMLAKLKDAEKEIERFRAEKVLQAAAGLAEGAEDVRGTALVTGQVPDGTGADDLRKLVLDVRNRVGQGGRAAVVALFTVANGRPLTVIATNEAARERGIKAGELVRAAAKTLGGGGGGKDDVAQGGGQDPTAVGQAVEAVRALVTEKA
;
A
#
# COMPACT_ATOMS: atom_id res chain seq x y z
N MET A 1 -27.58 28.56 -10.55
CA MET A 1 -27.07 27.99 -11.84
C MET A 1 -26.36 26.70 -11.48
N GLU A 2 -26.62 25.60 -12.21
CA GLU A 2 -26.00 24.28 -11.96
C GLU A 2 -24.50 24.25 -12.33
N SER A 3 -23.72 23.42 -11.67
CA SER A 3 -22.28 23.30 -11.87
C SER A 3 -21.89 22.95 -13.31
N ALA A 4 -22.67 22.10 -13.99
CA ALA A 4 -22.47 21.74 -15.39
C ALA A 4 -22.63 22.96 -16.32
N GLU A 5 -23.61 23.86 -16.04
CA GLU A 5 -23.81 25.09 -16.81
C GLU A 5 -22.69 26.11 -16.56
N ILE A 6 -22.20 26.22 -15.32
CA ILE A 6 -21.04 27.07 -14.99
C ILE A 6 -19.84 26.65 -15.82
N ARG A 7 -19.52 25.35 -15.84
CA ARG A 7 -18.44 24.75 -16.63
C ARG A 7 -18.61 25.04 -18.13
N ARG A 8 -19.79 24.83 -18.67
CA ARG A 8 -20.06 25.02 -20.11
C ARG A 8 -19.91 26.48 -20.54
N ARG A 9 -20.40 27.46 -19.72
CA ARG A 9 -20.26 28.90 -19.95
C ARG A 9 -18.80 29.33 -19.89
N TRP A 10 -18.04 28.85 -18.93
CA TRP A 10 -16.60 29.11 -18.83
C TRP A 10 -15.88 28.75 -20.11
N LEU A 11 -15.98 27.50 -20.54
CA LEU A 11 -15.29 27.01 -21.71
C LEU A 11 -15.71 27.76 -22.98
N ARG A 12 -16.99 27.96 -23.16
CA ARG A 12 -17.52 28.68 -24.31
C ARG A 12 -17.08 30.14 -24.35
N PHE A 13 -17.08 30.84 -23.22
CA PHE A 13 -16.68 32.27 -23.14
C PHE A 13 -15.24 32.46 -23.63
N PHE A 14 -14.35 31.61 -23.24
CA PHE A 14 -12.95 31.68 -23.64
C PHE A 14 -12.71 31.13 -25.05
N GLU A 15 -13.39 30.09 -25.46
CA GLU A 15 -13.35 29.57 -26.83
C GLU A 15 -13.78 30.63 -27.86
N GLU A 16 -14.86 31.36 -27.59
CA GLU A 16 -15.35 32.48 -28.44
C GLU A 16 -14.32 33.63 -28.51
N ARG A 17 -13.34 33.69 -27.59
CA ARG A 17 -12.25 34.68 -27.53
C ARG A 17 -10.91 34.10 -28.00
N GLY A 18 -10.93 32.96 -28.69
CA GLY A 18 -9.78 32.38 -29.36
C GLY A 18 -8.90 31.46 -28.50
N HIS A 19 -9.35 31.13 -27.28
CA HIS A 19 -8.62 30.17 -26.46
C HIS A 19 -8.89 28.73 -26.94
N THR A 20 -7.83 27.92 -26.98
CA THR A 20 -7.98 26.49 -27.25
C THR A 20 -8.52 25.79 -26.01
N VAL A 21 -9.64 25.07 -26.15
CA VAL A 21 -10.19 24.24 -25.07
C VAL A 21 -9.32 23.00 -24.90
N VAL A 22 -8.71 22.87 -23.73
CA VAL A 22 -7.86 21.73 -23.38
C VAL A 22 -8.61 20.86 -22.37
N PRO A 23 -8.78 19.54 -22.62
CA PRO A 23 -9.39 18.63 -21.67
C PRO A 23 -8.62 18.61 -20.34
N SER A 24 -9.34 18.26 -19.24
CA SER A 24 -8.68 18.05 -17.96
C SER A 24 -7.62 16.96 -18.06
N ALA A 25 -6.43 17.23 -17.57
CA ALA A 25 -5.42 16.22 -17.36
C ALA A 25 -5.81 15.30 -16.18
N SER A 26 -5.14 14.16 -16.07
CA SER A 26 -5.26 13.27 -14.92
C SER A 26 -4.86 13.99 -13.62
N LEU A 27 -5.45 13.54 -12.49
CA LEU A 27 -5.02 13.97 -11.14
C LEU A 27 -3.60 13.49 -10.80
N ILE A 28 -3.08 12.49 -11.52
CA ILE A 28 -1.71 12.01 -11.39
C ILE A 28 -0.81 12.97 -12.17
N ALA A 29 -0.03 13.77 -11.44
CA ALA A 29 0.88 14.73 -12.06
C ALA A 29 2.04 14.04 -12.79
N ASP A 30 2.37 14.53 -13.98
CA ASP A 30 3.60 14.15 -14.69
C ASP A 30 4.85 14.79 -14.05
N ASP A 31 4.67 15.80 -13.21
CA ASP A 31 5.74 16.45 -12.43
C ASP A 31 6.16 15.58 -11.23
N PRO A 32 7.42 15.09 -11.17
CA PRO A 32 7.89 14.22 -10.09
C PRO A 32 7.94 14.92 -8.72
N THR A 33 7.86 16.23 -8.67
CA THR A 33 7.84 17.02 -7.42
C THR A 33 6.46 17.09 -6.81
N LEU A 34 5.41 16.70 -7.55
CA LEU A 34 4.02 16.75 -7.15
C LEU A 34 3.44 15.35 -6.94
N LEU A 35 2.74 15.17 -5.85
CA LEU A 35 2.03 13.92 -5.57
C LEU A 35 0.76 13.80 -6.43
N LEU A 36 -0.02 14.88 -6.48
CA LEU A 36 -1.26 15.03 -7.23
C LEU A 36 -1.31 16.43 -7.85
N VAL A 37 -2.19 16.67 -8.79
CA VAL A 37 -2.37 17.98 -9.43
C VAL A 37 -3.11 18.94 -8.49
N PRO A 38 -2.46 19.99 -7.93
CA PRO A 38 -3.10 20.93 -6.99
C PRO A 38 -3.67 22.18 -7.66
N ALA A 39 -3.39 22.43 -8.94
CA ALA A 39 -3.78 23.65 -9.67
C ALA A 39 -3.90 23.42 -11.16
N GLY A 40 -4.70 24.25 -11.83
CA GLY A 40 -4.98 24.14 -13.25
C GLY A 40 -3.79 24.34 -14.19
N MET A 41 -2.77 25.07 -13.73
CA MET A 41 -1.56 25.37 -14.50
C MET A 41 -0.58 24.19 -14.62
N VAL A 42 -0.69 23.17 -13.79
CA VAL A 42 0.31 22.09 -13.70
C VAL A 42 0.61 21.44 -15.07
N PRO A 43 -0.39 21.10 -15.89
CA PRO A 43 -0.14 20.54 -17.22
C PRO A 43 0.58 21.50 -18.18
N PHE A 44 0.55 22.80 -17.89
CA PHE A 44 1.13 23.86 -18.73
C PHE A 44 2.48 24.38 -18.20
N LYS A 45 2.99 23.84 -17.06
CA LYS A 45 4.25 24.26 -16.46
C LYS A 45 5.42 24.33 -17.45
N PRO A 46 5.66 23.33 -18.34
CA PRO A 46 6.74 23.39 -19.32
C PRO A 46 6.62 24.55 -20.31
N TYR A 47 5.40 25.00 -20.62
CA TYR A 47 5.15 26.13 -21.51
C TYR A 47 5.49 27.46 -20.82
N PHE A 48 5.14 27.62 -19.56
CA PHE A 48 5.49 28.80 -18.76
C PHE A 48 7.01 28.96 -18.57
N LEU A 49 7.72 27.85 -18.37
CA LEU A 49 9.17 27.84 -18.22
C LEU A 49 9.91 27.99 -19.56
N GLY A 50 9.20 27.88 -20.70
CA GLY A 50 9.82 27.90 -22.03
C GLY A 50 10.59 26.63 -22.40
N GLU A 51 10.45 25.57 -21.62
CA GLU A 51 11.03 24.24 -21.88
C GLU A 51 10.47 23.60 -23.15
N VAL A 52 9.18 23.86 -23.41
CA VAL A 52 8.45 23.36 -24.59
C VAL A 52 7.68 24.53 -25.18
N LYS A 53 7.71 24.67 -26.50
CA LYS A 53 6.91 25.67 -27.20
C LYS A 53 5.43 25.30 -27.12
N PRO A 54 4.55 26.18 -26.61
CA PRO A 54 3.13 25.89 -26.56
C PRO A 54 2.55 25.72 -27.98
N PRO A 55 1.67 24.74 -28.20
CA PRO A 55 1.03 24.52 -29.52
C PRO A 55 -0.06 25.56 -29.84
N PHE A 56 -0.40 26.41 -28.88
CA PHE A 56 -1.41 27.46 -28.98
C PHE A 56 -0.96 28.70 -28.14
N PRO A 57 -1.32 29.93 -28.54
CA PRO A 57 -0.96 31.12 -27.75
C PRO A 57 -1.77 31.25 -26.47
N THR A 58 -3.02 30.77 -26.47
CA THR A 58 -3.96 30.83 -25.35
C THR A 58 -4.73 29.53 -25.19
N ALA A 59 -5.06 29.17 -23.96
CA ALA A 59 -5.82 27.97 -23.64
C ALA A 59 -6.83 28.23 -22.54
N THR A 60 -7.82 27.35 -22.45
CA THR A 60 -8.76 27.27 -21.34
C THR A 60 -9.05 25.82 -20.98
N SER A 61 -9.26 25.56 -19.69
CA SER A 61 -9.62 24.25 -19.20
C SER A 61 -10.45 24.32 -17.93
N VAL A 62 -11.12 23.20 -17.60
CA VAL A 62 -11.66 22.94 -16.27
C VAL A 62 -10.93 21.74 -15.72
N GLN A 63 -9.90 21.99 -14.96
CA GLN A 63 -8.94 20.98 -14.47
C GLN A 63 -9.43 20.34 -13.17
N LYS A 64 -9.37 19.01 -13.10
CA LYS A 64 -9.49 18.25 -11.86
C LYS A 64 -8.31 18.58 -10.95
N CYS A 65 -8.56 18.96 -9.71
CA CYS A 65 -7.51 19.29 -8.73
C CYS A 65 -7.76 18.58 -7.40
N VAL A 66 -6.67 18.22 -6.72
CA VAL A 66 -6.69 17.67 -5.36
C VAL A 66 -5.66 18.38 -4.49
N ARG A 67 -6.12 18.96 -3.37
CA ARG A 67 -5.27 19.60 -2.35
C ARG A 67 -5.30 18.81 -1.05
N THR A 68 -4.21 18.11 -0.78
CA THR A 68 -4.10 17.27 0.42
C THR A 68 -3.98 18.03 1.75
N PRO A 69 -3.39 19.24 1.81
CA PRO A 69 -3.41 20.06 3.04
C PRO A 69 -4.80 20.43 3.51
N ASP A 70 -5.77 20.55 2.59
CA ASP A 70 -7.13 21.00 2.91
C ASP A 70 -7.99 19.90 3.57
N ILE A 71 -7.53 18.63 3.57
CA ILE A 71 -8.28 17.48 4.12
C ILE A 71 -8.77 17.74 5.55
N GLU A 72 -7.97 18.37 6.40
CA GLU A 72 -8.33 18.63 7.79
C GLU A 72 -9.36 19.75 7.97
N GLU A 73 -9.48 20.64 6.97
CA GLU A 73 -10.44 21.75 6.97
C GLU A 73 -11.80 21.38 6.35
N VAL A 74 -11.87 20.21 5.69
CA VAL A 74 -13.10 19.69 5.07
C VAL A 74 -14.19 19.50 6.12
N GLY A 75 -15.35 20.03 5.82
CA GLY A 75 -16.54 19.98 6.68
C GLY A 75 -16.59 21.09 7.74
N LYS A 76 -15.45 21.65 8.15
CA LYS A 76 -15.34 22.69 9.19
C LYS A 76 -15.55 24.10 8.62
N THR A 77 -14.96 24.37 7.46
CA THR A 77 -15.11 25.65 6.75
C THR A 77 -16.18 25.54 5.66
N THR A 78 -16.60 26.70 5.13
CA THR A 78 -17.64 26.77 4.10
C THR A 78 -17.13 26.54 2.67
N ARG A 79 -15.77 26.53 2.46
CA ARG A 79 -15.15 26.70 1.15
C ARG A 79 -13.98 25.75 0.83
N HIS A 80 -13.52 24.90 1.77
CA HIS A 80 -12.45 23.96 1.52
C HIS A 80 -12.97 22.57 1.12
N GLY A 81 -12.40 22.02 0.07
CA GLY A 81 -12.65 20.67 -0.42
C GLY A 81 -11.38 19.98 -0.86
N THR A 82 -11.31 18.68 -0.72
CA THR A 82 -10.13 17.88 -1.12
C THR A 82 -10.02 17.85 -2.65
N PHE A 83 -11.07 17.41 -3.33
CA PHE A 83 -11.23 17.51 -4.78
C PHE A 83 -12.05 18.74 -5.12
N PHE A 84 -11.59 19.47 -6.12
CA PHE A 84 -12.35 20.59 -6.69
C PHE A 84 -12.01 20.75 -8.17
N GLN A 85 -12.84 21.49 -8.88
CA GLN A 85 -12.69 21.80 -10.28
C GLN A 85 -12.18 23.25 -10.42
N MET A 86 -11.01 23.40 -11.04
CA MET A 86 -10.42 24.70 -11.29
C MET A 86 -10.64 25.10 -12.75
N CYS A 87 -11.48 26.12 -12.94
CA CYS A 87 -11.65 26.76 -14.23
C CYS A 87 -10.45 27.71 -14.45
N GLY A 88 -9.70 27.49 -15.53
CA GLY A 88 -8.50 28.27 -15.83
C GLY A 88 -8.49 28.80 -17.25
N ASN A 89 -8.00 30.04 -17.41
CA ASN A 89 -7.59 30.58 -18.70
C ASN A 89 -6.13 30.96 -18.65
N PHE A 90 -5.44 30.66 -19.74
CA PHE A 90 -3.97 30.70 -19.81
C PHE A 90 -3.55 31.51 -21.04
N SER A 91 -2.51 32.34 -20.89
CA SER A 91 -1.86 33.04 -21.98
C SER A 91 -0.35 32.81 -21.94
N PHE A 92 0.21 32.39 -23.05
CA PHE A 92 1.63 32.07 -23.21
C PHE A 92 2.29 33.19 -24.02
N GLY A 93 2.42 34.39 -23.40
CA GLY A 93 3.00 35.57 -24.02
C GLY A 93 2.08 36.32 -25.01
N ASP A 94 0.78 36.01 -25.07
CA ASP A 94 -0.18 36.67 -25.97
C ASP A 94 -0.78 37.92 -25.31
N TYR A 95 -1.60 37.75 -24.25
CA TYR A 95 -2.09 38.88 -23.44
C TYR A 95 -1.59 38.79 -22.00
N PHE A 96 -1.64 39.89 -21.28
CA PHE A 96 -1.20 39.98 -19.90
C PHE A 96 -2.26 40.59 -18.98
N LYS A 97 -1.91 41.33 -17.93
CA LYS A 97 -2.81 41.80 -16.87
C LYS A 97 -4.12 42.43 -17.37
N GLU A 98 -4.05 43.36 -18.31
CA GLU A 98 -5.25 44.06 -18.78
C GLU A 98 -6.23 43.15 -19.46
N GLY A 99 -5.76 42.22 -20.29
CA GLY A 99 -6.61 41.20 -20.94
C GLY A 99 -7.27 40.28 -19.92
N ALA A 100 -6.48 39.75 -18.99
CA ALA A 100 -6.98 38.83 -17.95
C ALA A 100 -8.04 39.51 -17.06
N ILE A 101 -7.77 40.71 -16.60
CA ILE A 101 -8.68 41.48 -15.74
C ILE A 101 -9.99 41.79 -16.46
N LYS A 102 -9.94 42.21 -17.73
CA LYS A 102 -11.14 42.54 -18.51
C LYS A 102 -11.99 41.30 -18.74
N TYR A 103 -11.38 40.17 -19.13
CA TYR A 103 -12.11 38.92 -19.32
C TYR A 103 -12.79 38.44 -18.02
N ALA A 104 -12.07 38.54 -16.91
CA ALA A 104 -12.60 38.11 -15.61
C ALA A 104 -13.82 38.96 -15.20
N TRP A 105 -13.70 40.29 -15.31
CA TRP A 105 -14.78 41.18 -14.97
C TRP A 105 -16.01 41.00 -15.89
N GLU A 106 -15.76 40.92 -17.21
CA GLU A 106 -16.82 40.70 -18.20
C GLU A 106 -17.59 39.40 -17.92
N LEU A 107 -16.91 38.29 -17.73
CA LEU A 107 -17.57 37.00 -17.48
C LEU A 107 -18.37 36.98 -16.18
N LEU A 108 -17.82 37.57 -15.11
CA LEU A 108 -18.52 37.59 -13.82
C LEU A 108 -19.75 38.48 -13.81
N THR A 109 -19.68 39.68 -14.44
CA THR A 109 -20.68 40.75 -14.27
C THR A 109 -21.69 40.84 -15.42
N SER A 110 -21.34 40.35 -16.62
CA SER A 110 -22.29 40.30 -17.74
C SER A 110 -23.50 39.47 -17.38
N SER A 111 -24.65 39.87 -17.95
CA SER A 111 -25.93 39.22 -17.66
C SER A 111 -25.90 37.71 -18.05
N VAL A 112 -26.75 36.94 -17.37
CA VAL A 112 -26.91 35.52 -17.70
C VAL A 112 -27.39 35.33 -19.14
N ALA A 113 -28.21 36.31 -19.68
CA ALA A 113 -28.69 36.28 -21.05
C ALA A 113 -27.57 36.53 -22.07
N ASP A 114 -26.56 37.30 -21.70
CA ASP A 114 -25.38 37.63 -22.52
C ASP A 114 -24.23 36.62 -22.35
N GLY A 115 -24.46 35.52 -21.63
CA GLY A 115 -23.51 34.44 -21.45
C GLY A 115 -22.63 34.58 -20.21
N GLY A 116 -22.75 35.65 -19.44
CA GLY A 116 -22.03 35.85 -18.18
C GLY A 116 -22.67 35.15 -16.98
N TYR A 117 -22.10 35.37 -15.79
CA TYR A 117 -22.63 34.80 -14.55
C TYR A 117 -23.58 35.73 -13.81
N GLY A 118 -23.66 37.02 -14.19
CA GLY A 118 -24.61 37.99 -13.66
C GLY A 118 -24.39 38.34 -12.19
N LEU A 119 -23.18 38.30 -11.71
CA LEU A 119 -22.85 38.71 -10.34
C LEU A 119 -22.97 40.23 -10.22
N ASP A 120 -23.46 40.69 -9.08
CA ASP A 120 -23.56 42.11 -8.76
C ASP A 120 -22.16 42.71 -8.59
N PRO A 121 -21.75 43.70 -9.45
CA PRO A 121 -20.47 44.38 -9.35
C PRO A 121 -20.23 45.04 -8.00
N GLU A 122 -21.29 45.48 -7.30
CA GLU A 122 -21.19 46.14 -6.00
C GLU A 122 -20.74 45.16 -4.88
N ARG A 123 -20.86 43.84 -5.11
CA ARG A 123 -20.45 42.80 -4.17
C ARG A 123 -19.07 42.25 -4.46
N LEU A 124 -18.39 42.69 -5.52
CA LEU A 124 -17.04 42.24 -5.86
C LEU A 124 -15.98 43.11 -5.23
N TRP A 125 -15.04 42.50 -4.52
CA TRP A 125 -13.88 43.09 -3.90
C TRP A 125 -12.62 42.54 -4.52
N ILE A 126 -11.61 43.41 -4.71
CA ILE A 126 -10.37 43.06 -5.38
C ILE A 126 -9.21 43.10 -4.40
N THR A 127 -8.32 42.12 -4.45
CA THR A 127 -7.03 42.20 -3.81
C THR A 127 -5.94 42.23 -4.87
N VAL A 128 -4.86 42.96 -4.61
CA VAL A 128 -3.68 43.04 -5.47
C VAL A 128 -2.41 42.96 -4.63
N TYR A 129 -1.32 42.51 -5.25
CA TYR A 129 -0.03 42.46 -4.55
C TYR A 129 0.47 43.89 -4.18
N LEU A 130 1.18 44.02 -3.05
CA LEU A 130 1.62 45.29 -2.46
C LEU A 130 2.26 46.24 -3.47
N ASP A 131 3.12 45.71 -4.35
CA ASP A 131 3.92 46.48 -5.30
C ASP A 131 3.34 46.47 -6.74
N ASP A 132 2.12 45.91 -6.93
CA ASP A 132 1.50 45.80 -8.26
C ASP A 132 0.59 46.98 -8.58
N ASP A 133 1.23 48.17 -8.77
CA ASP A 133 0.54 49.39 -9.16
C ASP A 133 -0.17 49.30 -10.51
N GLU A 134 0.33 48.43 -11.40
CA GLU A 134 -0.28 48.21 -12.72
C GLU A 134 -1.63 47.54 -12.60
N ALA A 135 -1.72 46.44 -11.83
CA ALA A 135 -2.99 45.75 -11.62
C ALA A 135 -4.02 46.66 -10.92
N GLU A 136 -3.63 47.38 -9.88
CA GLU A 136 -4.52 48.32 -9.19
C GLU A 136 -5.05 49.39 -10.15
N ARG A 137 -4.18 49.98 -10.97
CA ARG A 137 -4.57 50.99 -11.96
C ARG A 137 -5.57 50.44 -12.98
N ILE A 138 -5.37 49.18 -13.45
CA ILE A 138 -6.28 48.55 -14.39
C ILE A 138 -7.65 48.33 -13.75
N TRP A 139 -7.70 47.84 -12.54
CA TRP A 139 -8.97 47.67 -11.82
C TRP A 139 -9.74 48.98 -11.60
N ARG A 140 -9.02 50.00 -11.15
CA ARG A 140 -9.62 51.33 -10.85
C ARG A 140 -9.98 52.11 -12.10
N ASP A 141 -9.00 52.29 -13.02
CA ASP A 141 -9.12 53.29 -14.09
C ASP A 141 -9.72 52.68 -15.39
N VAL A 142 -9.53 51.36 -15.61
CA VAL A 142 -9.99 50.72 -16.85
C VAL A 142 -11.31 49.95 -16.61
N VAL A 143 -11.40 49.23 -15.49
CA VAL A 143 -12.58 48.46 -15.12
C VAL A 143 -13.59 49.32 -14.38
N GLY A 144 -13.12 50.28 -13.56
CA GLY A 144 -13.96 51.20 -12.78
C GLY A 144 -14.36 50.67 -11.40
N VAL A 145 -13.59 49.76 -10.83
CA VAL A 145 -13.80 49.31 -9.43
C VAL A 145 -13.44 50.44 -8.48
N PRO A 146 -14.34 50.85 -7.55
CA PRO A 146 -14.03 51.90 -6.54
C PRO A 146 -12.81 51.55 -5.70
N GLN A 147 -12.00 52.57 -5.40
CA GLN A 147 -10.72 52.39 -4.64
C GLN A 147 -10.93 51.72 -3.30
N GLU A 148 -12.00 51.98 -2.61
CA GLU A 148 -12.36 51.40 -1.31
C GLU A 148 -12.60 49.87 -1.35
N ARG A 149 -12.84 49.31 -2.54
CA ARG A 149 -12.99 47.88 -2.77
C ARG A 149 -11.75 47.22 -3.36
N ILE A 150 -10.62 47.94 -3.45
CA ILE A 150 -9.34 47.42 -3.87
C ILE A 150 -8.38 47.42 -2.65
N GLN A 151 -7.91 46.26 -2.25
CA GLN A 151 -7.01 46.11 -1.09
C GLN A 151 -5.67 45.56 -1.53
N ARG A 152 -4.57 46.07 -0.96
CA ARG A 152 -3.21 45.58 -1.20
C ARG A 152 -2.81 44.60 -0.11
N LEU A 153 -2.41 43.42 -0.52
CA LEU A 153 -1.96 42.36 0.40
C LEU A 153 -0.53 41.90 0.08
N GLY A 154 0.07 41.25 1.07
CA GLY A 154 1.47 40.81 1.01
C GLY A 154 1.72 39.57 0.19
N LYS A 155 2.97 39.10 0.23
CA LYS A 155 3.43 37.92 -0.52
C LYS A 155 2.66 36.65 -0.13
N LYS A 156 2.23 36.53 1.10
CA LYS A 156 1.46 35.41 1.62
C LYS A 156 0.13 35.20 0.89
N ASP A 157 -0.54 36.29 0.53
CA ASP A 157 -1.90 36.29 -0.02
C ASP A 157 -1.91 36.57 -1.53
N ASN A 158 -1.18 37.60 -2.00
CA ASN A 158 -1.22 38.02 -3.41
C ASN A 158 0.08 37.77 -4.20
N PHE A 159 0.85 36.73 -3.84
CA PHE A 159 1.95 36.22 -4.67
C PHE A 159 1.88 34.71 -4.77
N TRP A 160 1.55 34.23 -5.95
CA TRP A 160 1.31 32.80 -6.17
C TRP A 160 2.56 32.03 -6.58
N SER A 161 2.70 30.82 -6.05
CA SER A 161 3.68 29.82 -6.48
C SER A 161 3.17 28.41 -6.16
N MET A 162 3.68 27.39 -6.87
CA MET A 162 3.30 26.00 -6.68
C MET A 162 3.75 25.37 -5.34
N GLY A 163 4.55 26.07 -4.54
CA GLY A 163 5.18 25.51 -3.35
C GLY A 163 6.48 24.73 -3.64
N VAL A 164 6.80 24.49 -4.91
CA VAL A 164 8.02 23.85 -5.42
C VAL A 164 8.67 24.75 -6.46
N PRO A 165 9.94 24.53 -6.89
CA PRO A 165 10.57 25.30 -7.96
C PRO A 165 9.73 25.30 -9.24
N GLY A 166 9.62 26.47 -9.85
CA GLY A 166 8.80 26.65 -11.06
C GLY A 166 8.31 28.09 -11.25
N PRO A 167 7.33 28.31 -12.15
CA PRO A 167 6.82 29.65 -12.43
C PRO A 167 6.05 30.21 -11.24
N CYS A 168 6.16 31.52 -11.05
CA CYS A 168 5.48 32.25 -9.99
C CYS A 168 5.26 33.73 -10.40
N GLY A 169 4.46 34.43 -9.61
CA GLY A 169 4.27 35.88 -9.82
C GLY A 169 3.23 36.50 -8.90
N PRO A 170 3.14 37.85 -8.90
CA PRO A 170 2.06 38.53 -8.21
C PRO A 170 0.70 38.12 -8.76
N CYS A 171 -0.31 38.21 -7.93
CA CYS A 171 -1.66 37.90 -8.36
C CYS A 171 -2.69 38.92 -7.86
N SER A 172 -3.86 38.88 -8.49
CA SER A 172 -5.02 39.64 -8.10
C SER A 172 -6.18 38.71 -7.90
N GLU A 173 -6.82 38.80 -6.75
CA GLU A 173 -7.97 37.97 -6.43
C GLU A 173 -9.27 38.75 -6.51
N ILE A 174 -10.31 38.07 -6.99
CA ILE A 174 -11.68 38.57 -6.99
C ILE A 174 -12.44 37.84 -5.89
N ASN A 175 -12.93 38.61 -4.94
CA ASN A 175 -13.65 38.14 -3.76
C ASN A 175 -15.10 38.61 -3.81
N TYR A 176 -16.02 37.75 -3.37
CA TYR A 176 -17.46 38.05 -3.35
C TYR A 176 -17.94 38.30 -1.91
N ASP A 177 -18.55 39.47 -1.65
CA ASP A 177 -19.19 39.81 -0.37
C ASP A 177 -20.50 39.07 -0.23
N ARG A 178 -20.54 38.07 0.62
CA ARG A 178 -21.68 37.21 0.91
C ARG A 178 -22.78 37.93 1.72
N GLY A 179 -22.41 39.03 2.39
CA GLY A 179 -23.32 39.83 3.19
C GLY A 179 -23.00 39.84 4.70
N PRO A 180 -23.67 40.70 5.47
CA PRO A 180 -23.39 40.93 6.88
C PRO A 180 -23.68 39.69 7.78
N GLU A 181 -24.46 38.76 7.33
CA GLU A 181 -24.75 37.52 8.03
C GLU A 181 -23.52 36.57 8.14
N PHE A 182 -22.50 36.79 7.27
CA PHE A 182 -21.28 36.01 7.27
C PHE A 182 -20.11 36.67 7.99
N GLY A 183 -20.30 37.85 8.57
CA GLY A 183 -19.31 38.50 9.40
C GLY A 183 -19.18 40.00 9.23
N VAL A 184 -18.16 40.56 9.87
CA VAL A 184 -17.91 42.00 9.92
C VAL A 184 -17.52 42.55 8.54
N GLU A 185 -17.83 43.83 8.34
CA GLU A 185 -17.40 44.61 7.17
C GLU A 185 -15.90 44.96 7.25
N GLY A 186 -15.23 45.10 6.11
CA GLY A 186 -13.80 45.49 6.06
C GLY A 186 -13.02 44.86 4.91
N GLY A 187 -13.68 44.10 4.06
CA GLY A 187 -13.07 43.46 2.88
C GLY A 187 -12.31 42.15 3.19
N PRO A 188 -11.66 41.56 2.17
CA PRO A 188 -10.96 40.28 2.28
C PRO A 188 -9.86 40.26 3.34
N ALA A 189 -9.16 41.38 3.54
CA ALA A 189 -8.10 41.47 4.53
C ALA A 189 -8.58 41.33 6.00
N VAL A 190 -9.88 41.51 6.24
CA VAL A 190 -10.48 41.48 7.59
C VAL A 190 -11.28 40.22 7.85
N ASN A 191 -11.99 39.74 6.85
CA ASN A 191 -12.91 38.59 7.03
C ASN A 191 -13.08 37.77 5.75
N ASP A 192 -12.37 36.69 5.63
CA ASP A 192 -12.37 35.77 4.50
C ASP A 192 -13.58 34.79 4.48
N GLU A 193 -14.38 34.69 5.53
CA GLU A 193 -15.66 33.98 5.55
C GLU A 193 -16.77 34.80 4.89
N ARG A 194 -16.78 36.10 5.05
CA ARG A 194 -17.71 37.01 4.39
C ARG A 194 -17.28 37.29 2.95
N TYR A 195 -16.00 37.57 2.73
CA TYR A 195 -15.42 37.93 1.43
C TYR A 195 -14.70 36.72 0.83
N VAL A 196 -15.47 35.86 0.15
CA VAL A 196 -14.93 34.61 -0.37
C VAL A 196 -14.20 34.80 -1.67
N GLU A 197 -12.92 34.44 -1.73
CA GLU A 197 -12.17 34.36 -2.98
C GLU A 197 -12.85 33.38 -3.94
N ILE A 198 -13.21 33.87 -5.13
CA ILE A 198 -13.83 33.08 -6.20
C ILE A 198 -12.88 32.87 -7.38
N TRP A 199 -11.99 33.83 -7.66
CA TRP A 199 -11.09 33.78 -8.81
C TRP A 199 -9.77 34.42 -8.48
N ASN A 200 -8.67 33.73 -8.78
CA ASN A 200 -7.30 34.23 -8.66
C ASN A 200 -6.70 34.43 -10.05
N LEU A 201 -6.23 35.62 -10.37
CA LEU A 201 -5.57 36.00 -11.62
C LEU A 201 -4.06 36.11 -11.34
N VAL A 202 -3.29 35.11 -11.76
CA VAL A 202 -1.84 35.06 -11.53
C VAL A 202 -1.09 35.61 -12.74
N PHE A 203 -0.22 36.55 -12.50
CA PHE A 203 0.65 37.22 -13.48
C PHE A 203 2.00 36.55 -13.46
N MET A 204 2.10 35.40 -14.14
CA MET A 204 3.30 34.55 -14.18
C MET A 204 4.42 35.25 -14.93
N GLN A 205 5.42 35.73 -14.19
CA GLN A 205 6.52 36.49 -14.78
C GLN A 205 7.89 36.14 -14.21
N TYR A 206 7.95 35.37 -13.12
CA TYR A 206 9.19 35.01 -12.45
C TYR A 206 9.35 33.50 -12.31
N GLU A 207 10.61 33.06 -12.17
CA GLU A 207 10.98 31.70 -11.81
C GLU A 207 11.38 31.63 -10.33
N ARG A 208 10.71 30.72 -9.59
CA ARG A 208 10.99 30.42 -8.19
C ARG A 208 12.03 29.33 -8.07
N GLY A 209 13.06 29.53 -7.22
CA GLY A 209 14.00 28.51 -6.77
C GLY A 209 13.49 27.65 -5.61
N ALA A 210 14.37 26.78 -5.11
CA ALA A 210 14.09 25.98 -3.92
C ALA A 210 13.96 26.85 -2.67
N GLY A 211 13.04 26.50 -1.77
CA GLY A 211 12.78 27.22 -0.52
C GLY A 211 11.51 26.66 0.15
N ASP A 212 11.40 26.90 1.46
CA ASP A 212 10.30 26.39 2.28
C ASP A 212 9.14 27.40 2.34
N GLY A 213 7.92 26.87 2.20
CA GLY A 213 6.70 27.66 2.38
C GLY A 213 6.37 28.64 1.24
N LYS A 214 5.44 29.56 1.53
CA LYS A 214 4.88 30.50 0.56
C LYS A 214 5.68 31.80 0.40
N GLU A 215 6.50 32.17 1.37
CA GLU A 215 7.16 33.48 1.43
C GLU A 215 8.68 33.39 1.31
N ASP A 216 9.31 32.35 1.83
CA ASP A 216 10.75 32.20 1.92
C ASP A 216 11.30 31.34 0.78
N PHE A 217 11.45 31.95 -0.38
CA PHE A 217 12.09 31.37 -1.56
C PHE A 217 12.76 32.42 -2.44
N PRO A 218 13.87 32.10 -3.12
CA PRO A 218 14.54 33.01 -4.04
C PRO A 218 13.78 33.08 -5.37
N ILE A 219 13.77 34.30 -5.96
CA ILE A 219 13.43 34.51 -7.37
C ILE A 219 14.73 34.35 -8.17
N LEU A 220 14.74 33.41 -9.11
CA LEU A 220 15.90 33.07 -9.92
C LEU A 220 16.07 34.04 -11.11
N GLY A 221 14.97 34.59 -11.62
CA GLY A 221 14.94 35.51 -12.74
C GLY A 221 13.55 35.68 -13.31
N ASP A 222 13.47 36.38 -14.44
CA ASP A 222 12.25 36.54 -15.22
C ASP A 222 12.00 35.28 -16.06
N LEU A 223 10.72 34.94 -16.27
CA LEU A 223 10.32 33.93 -17.23
C LEU A 223 10.57 34.39 -18.67
N PRO A 224 10.72 33.49 -19.65
CA PRO A 224 10.95 33.84 -21.07
C PRO A 224 9.88 34.76 -21.66
N ALA A 225 8.67 34.71 -21.14
CA ALA A 225 7.54 35.55 -21.49
C ALA A 225 6.71 35.92 -20.28
N LYS A 226 5.96 37.01 -20.38
CA LYS A 226 4.92 37.35 -19.41
C LYS A 226 3.67 36.56 -19.73
N ASN A 227 3.26 35.70 -18.80
CA ASN A 227 2.18 34.75 -18.99
C ASN A 227 1.03 35.01 -18.03
N ILE A 228 -0.13 34.49 -18.37
CA ILE A 228 -1.32 34.47 -17.51
C ILE A 228 -1.64 33.03 -17.15
N ASP A 229 -1.83 32.83 -15.85
CA ASP A 229 -2.46 31.66 -15.24
C ASP A 229 -3.62 32.16 -14.39
N THR A 230 -4.81 31.60 -14.53
CA THR A 230 -5.90 31.94 -13.63
C THR A 230 -6.58 30.70 -13.08
N GLY A 231 -7.16 30.82 -11.89
CA GLY A 231 -7.88 29.74 -11.22
C GLY A 231 -9.16 30.24 -10.56
N LEU A 232 -10.29 29.89 -11.13
CA LEU A 232 -11.61 30.07 -10.53
C LEU A 232 -12.09 28.74 -9.95
N GLY A 233 -12.41 28.74 -8.64
CA GLY A 233 -13.01 27.59 -7.98
C GLY A 233 -14.45 27.38 -8.41
N LEU A 234 -14.72 26.33 -9.22
CA LEU A 234 -16.07 26.08 -9.73
C LEU A 234 -17.08 25.90 -8.60
N GLU A 235 -16.76 25.13 -7.57
CA GLU A 235 -17.62 24.88 -6.42
C GLU A 235 -17.88 26.14 -5.60
N ARG A 236 -16.90 27.06 -5.47
CA ARG A 236 -17.08 28.36 -4.80
C ARG A 236 -18.04 29.27 -5.58
N LEU A 237 -17.86 29.34 -6.90
CA LEU A 237 -18.79 30.09 -7.76
C LEU A 237 -20.18 29.46 -7.76
N ALA A 238 -20.26 28.13 -7.81
CA ALA A 238 -21.55 27.41 -7.74
C ALA A 238 -22.28 27.71 -6.42
N MET A 239 -21.57 27.72 -5.29
CA MET A 239 -22.12 28.09 -3.98
C MET A 239 -22.83 29.47 -4.03
N ILE A 240 -22.18 30.46 -4.65
CA ILE A 240 -22.71 31.81 -4.77
C ILE A 240 -23.90 31.83 -5.72
N LEU A 241 -23.79 31.24 -6.90
CA LEU A 241 -24.84 31.27 -7.94
C LEU A 241 -26.06 30.41 -7.59
N GLN A 242 -25.92 29.42 -6.72
CA GLN A 242 -27.00 28.60 -6.18
C GLN A 242 -27.59 29.19 -4.89
N GLY A 243 -26.97 30.24 -4.30
CA GLY A 243 -27.41 30.91 -3.09
C GLY A 243 -27.44 30.03 -1.85
N VAL A 244 -26.46 29.08 -1.75
CA VAL A 244 -26.35 28.15 -0.63
C VAL A 244 -25.28 28.59 0.39
N GLN A 245 -25.37 28.06 1.63
CA GLN A 245 -24.57 28.53 2.75
C GLN A 245 -23.10 28.08 2.69
N ASN A 246 -22.84 26.96 2.04
CA ASN A 246 -21.50 26.39 1.90
C ASN A 246 -21.40 25.55 0.61
N MET A 247 -20.19 25.26 0.17
CA MET A 247 -19.95 24.52 -1.07
C MET A 247 -20.52 23.08 -1.06
N TYR A 248 -20.69 22.50 0.12
CA TYR A 248 -21.23 21.13 0.26
C TYR A 248 -22.74 21.04 -0.04
N GLU A 249 -23.42 22.17 -0.06
CA GLU A 249 -24.85 22.26 -0.41
C GLU A 249 -25.08 22.47 -1.91
N THR A 250 -24.01 22.57 -2.71
CA THR A 250 -24.10 22.66 -4.17
C THR A 250 -24.63 21.36 -4.77
N ASP A 251 -25.17 21.46 -5.97
CA ASP A 251 -25.80 20.37 -6.72
C ASP A 251 -24.94 19.09 -6.80
N THR A 252 -23.62 19.22 -6.93
CA THR A 252 -22.69 18.07 -7.05
C THR A 252 -22.34 17.38 -5.73
N LEU A 253 -22.43 18.08 -4.60
CA LEU A 253 -22.08 17.53 -3.27
C LEU A 253 -23.31 17.20 -2.43
N ARG A 254 -24.37 18.01 -2.57
CA ARG A 254 -25.60 17.82 -1.81
C ARG A 254 -26.24 16.46 -2.03
N VAL A 255 -26.22 15.94 -3.23
CA VAL A 255 -26.78 14.61 -3.56
C VAL A 255 -26.08 13.47 -2.79
N VAL A 256 -24.79 13.62 -2.50
CA VAL A 256 -24.04 12.66 -1.69
C VAL A 256 -24.40 12.79 -0.21
N ILE A 257 -24.57 14.02 0.29
CA ILE A 257 -25.08 14.28 1.65
C ILE A 257 -26.46 13.65 1.82
N ASP A 258 -27.36 13.86 0.86
CA ASP A 258 -28.71 13.32 0.92
C ASP A 258 -28.70 11.78 0.94
N LYS A 259 -27.83 11.15 0.15
CA LYS A 259 -27.64 9.69 0.21
C LYS A 259 -27.07 9.23 1.56
N ALA A 260 -26.09 9.94 2.11
CA ALA A 260 -25.55 9.62 3.45
C ALA A 260 -26.63 9.80 4.55
N THR A 261 -27.48 10.82 4.44
CA THR A 261 -28.65 11.03 5.30
C THR A 261 -29.65 9.88 5.18
N GLU A 262 -29.95 9.42 3.96
CA GLU A 262 -30.82 8.25 3.72
C GLU A 262 -30.29 6.99 4.41
N LEU A 263 -28.98 6.74 4.28
CA LEU A 263 -28.31 5.56 4.84
C LEU A 263 -28.19 5.55 6.38
N THR A 264 -28.15 6.72 6.99
CA THR A 264 -27.95 6.87 8.45
C THR A 264 -29.20 7.28 9.22
N GLY A 265 -30.18 7.88 8.53
CA GLY A 265 -31.34 8.51 9.16
C GLY A 265 -31.02 9.85 9.84
N VAL A 266 -29.77 10.33 9.80
CA VAL A 266 -29.33 11.59 10.40
C VAL A 266 -29.65 12.75 9.47
N ARG A 267 -30.43 13.74 9.95
CA ARG A 267 -30.85 14.88 9.15
C ARG A 267 -29.73 15.95 9.08
N TYR A 268 -29.34 16.34 7.87
CA TYR A 268 -28.44 17.48 7.66
C TYR A 268 -29.10 18.79 8.09
N GLY A 269 -28.34 19.66 8.77
CA GLY A 269 -28.81 20.92 9.36
C GLY A 269 -29.43 20.79 10.76
N ALA A 270 -29.38 19.60 11.36
CA ALA A 270 -29.93 19.37 12.71
C ALA A 270 -28.89 19.61 13.81
N GLU A 271 -27.65 19.23 13.59
CA GLU A 271 -26.57 19.33 14.57
C GLU A 271 -25.22 19.56 13.87
N HIS A 272 -24.44 20.53 14.36
CA HIS A 272 -23.17 20.92 13.73
C HIS A 272 -22.19 19.75 13.56
N GLY A 273 -22.02 18.89 14.56
CA GLY A 273 -21.08 17.76 14.50
C GLY A 273 -21.48 16.74 13.44
N SER A 274 -22.75 16.42 13.34
CA SER A 274 -23.29 15.53 12.31
C SER A 274 -23.18 16.15 10.91
N ASP A 275 -23.38 17.47 10.79
CA ASP A 275 -23.21 18.18 9.52
C ASP A 275 -21.77 18.14 9.03
N VAL A 276 -20.80 18.34 9.91
CA VAL A 276 -19.37 18.20 9.59
C VAL A 276 -19.07 16.78 9.07
N SER A 277 -19.57 15.74 9.75
CA SER A 277 -19.39 14.36 9.32
C SER A 277 -20.00 14.08 7.94
N LEU A 278 -21.21 14.58 7.67
CA LEU A 278 -21.88 14.43 6.37
C LEU A 278 -21.14 15.14 5.24
N ARG A 279 -20.59 16.34 5.51
CA ARG A 279 -19.76 17.09 4.55
C ARG A 279 -18.46 16.36 4.23
N VAL A 280 -17.78 15.81 5.26
CA VAL A 280 -16.59 14.97 5.08
C VAL A 280 -16.90 13.76 4.20
N VAL A 281 -18.01 13.07 4.44
CA VAL A 281 -18.42 11.93 3.62
C VAL A 281 -18.60 12.34 2.16
N ALA A 282 -19.32 13.44 1.90
CA ALA A 282 -19.58 13.91 0.54
C ALA A 282 -18.29 14.27 -0.22
N ASP A 283 -17.43 15.08 0.38
CA ASP A 283 -16.15 15.46 -0.21
C ASP A 283 -15.25 14.25 -0.46
N HIS A 284 -15.09 13.40 0.54
CA HIS A 284 -14.15 12.28 0.46
C HIS A 284 -14.63 11.17 -0.48
N MET A 285 -15.92 10.91 -0.59
CA MET A 285 -16.44 9.96 -1.56
C MET A 285 -16.29 10.48 -2.99
N ARG A 286 -16.56 11.77 -3.23
CA ARG A 286 -16.30 12.40 -4.52
C ARG A 286 -14.82 12.35 -4.88
N THR A 287 -13.95 12.74 -3.98
CA THR A 287 -12.50 12.69 -4.18
C THR A 287 -12.03 11.27 -4.46
N SER A 288 -12.54 10.28 -3.74
CA SER A 288 -12.17 8.87 -3.93
C SER A 288 -12.55 8.35 -5.30
N ALA A 289 -13.77 8.65 -5.76
CA ALA A 289 -14.23 8.27 -7.10
C ALA A 289 -13.34 8.86 -8.20
N MET A 290 -12.97 10.14 -8.08
CA MET A 290 -12.13 10.84 -9.05
C MET A 290 -10.69 10.28 -9.06
N LEU A 291 -10.10 10.04 -7.90
CA LEU A 291 -8.75 9.45 -7.79
C LEU A 291 -8.70 8.02 -8.34
N ILE A 292 -9.68 7.18 -8.00
CA ILE A 292 -9.75 5.82 -8.54
C ILE A 292 -10.00 5.87 -10.04
N GLY A 293 -10.88 6.75 -10.53
CA GLY A 293 -11.14 6.99 -11.94
C GLY A 293 -9.86 7.30 -12.73
N ASP A 294 -8.97 8.10 -12.17
CA ASP A 294 -7.66 8.42 -12.74
C ASP A 294 -6.57 7.34 -12.50
N GLY A 295 -6.91 6.19 -11.90
CA GLY A 295 -6.04 5.02 -11.78
C GLY A 295 -5.32 4.88 -10.45
N VAL A 296 -5.59 5.74 -9.45
CA VAL A 296 -5.01 5.57 -8.10
C VAL A 296 -5.67 4.39 -7.41
N THR A 297 -4.88 3.54 -6.77
CA THR A 297 -5.37 2.45 -5.92
C THR A 297 -4.97 2.68 -4.46
N PRO A 298 -5.80 2.26 -3.48
CA PRO A 298 -5.46 2.41 -2.06
C PRO A 298 -4.14 1.71 -1.71
N GLY A 299 -3.24 2.43 -1.05
CA GLY A 299 -1.90 1.94 -0.71
C GLY A 299 -1.40 2.44 0.64
N ASN A 300 -0.18 2.07 1.02
CA ASN A 300 0.46 2.50 2.27
C ASN A 300 1.36 3.72 2.09
N GLU A 301 1.65 4.11 0.87
CA GLU A 301 2.57 5.21 0.55
C GLU A 301 2.03 6.06 -0.60
N GLY A 302 2.56 7.27 -0.73
CA GLY A 302 2.29 8.17 -1.84
C GLY A 302 0.80 8.46 -2.07
N ARG A 303 0.37 8.45 -3.34
CA ARG A 303 -1.02 8.73 -3.75
C ARG A 303 -2.01 7.73 -3.19
N GLY A 304 -1.61 6.46 -3.12
CA GLY A 304 -2.43 5.37 -2.57
C GLY A 304 -2.74 5.56 -1.09
N TYR A 305 -1.79 6.10 -0.32
CA TYR A 305 -2.00 6.45 1.09
C TYR A 305 -3.03 7.57 1.24
N VAL A 306 -2.95 8.61 0.42
CA VAL A 306 -3.93 9.71 0.43
C VAL A 306 -5.34 9.16 0.15
N LEU A 307 -5.50 8.38 -0.90
CA LEU A 307 -6.78 7.76 -1.25
C LEU A 307 -7.30 6.87 -0.11
N ARG A 308 -6.47 6.00 0.44
CA ARG A 308 -6.83 5.15 1.58
C ARG A 308 -7.28 5.95 2.78
N ARG A 309 -6.55 7.00 3.13
CA ARG A 309 -6.84 7.89 4.26
C ARG A 309 -8.22 8.51 4.14
N ILE A 310 -8.54 9.14 3.00
CA ILE A 310 -9.83 9.81 2.81
C ILE A 310 -11.00 8.82 2.75
N MET A 311 -10.83 7.66 2.11
CA MET A 311 -11.86 6.61 2.10
C MET A 311 -12.17 6.12 3.52
N ARG A 312 -11.15 5.80 4.30
CA ARG A 312 -11.31 5.34 5.68
C ARG A 312 -11.93 6.39 6.58
N ARG A 313 -11.59 7.66 6.38
CA ARG A 313 -12.19 8.79 7.09
C ARG A 313 -13.68 8.93 6.77
N ALA A 314 -14.08 8.80 5.51
CA ALA A 314 -15.49 8.79 5.13
C ALA A 314 -16.26 7.61 5.72
N ILE A 315 -15.72 6.39 5.65
CA ILE A 315 -16.36 5.18 6.21
C ILE A 315 -16.52 5.32 7.72
N ARG A 316 -15.50 5.85 8.43
CA ARG A 316 -15.58 6.12 9.87
C ARG A 316 -16.68 7.14 10.19
N ASN A 317 -16.74 8.27 9.45
CA ASN A 317 -17.78 9.27 9.68
C ASN A 317 -19.18 8.68 9.46
N MET A 318 -19.37 7.80 8.47
CA MET A 318 -20.64 7.08 8.32
C MET A 318 -20.96 6.19 9.55
N ARG A 319 -19.95 5.57 10.17
CA ARG A 319 -20.12 4.80 11.40
C ARG A 319 -20.50 5.70 12.59
N LEU A 320 -19.87 6.85 12.74
CA LEU A 320 -20.22 7.85 13.77
C LEU A 320 -21.65 8.36 13.59
N LEU A 321 -22.12 8.48 12.34
CA LEU A 321 -23.50 8.83 12.02
C LEU A 321 -24.49 7.64 12.20
N GLY A 322 -24.03 6.46 12.62
CA GLY A 322 -24.88 5.32 12.96
C GLY A 322 -25.08 4.27 11.86
N ALA A 323 -24.38 4.35 10.75
CA ALA A 323 -24.44 3.32 9.71
C ALA A 323 -23.89 1.98 10.23
N THR A 324 -24.63 0.87 10.04
CA THR A 324 -24.26 -0.46 10.55
C THR A 324 -23.71 -1.40 9.47
N GLY A 325 -24.08 -1.18 8.20
CA GLY A 325 -23.69 -1.98 7.04
C GLY A 325 -22.66 -1.30 6.13
N PRO A 326 -22.20 -1.94 5.04
CA PRO A 326 -21.43 -1.29 3.99
C PRO A 326 -22.18 -0.11 3.38
N VAL A 327 -21.47 0.97 3.07
CA VAL A 327 -22.08 2.25 2.61
C VAL A 327 -21.45 2.75 1.30
N VAL A 328 -20.22 2.30 0.98
CA VAL A 328 -19.43 2.86 -0.12
C VAL A 328 -20.09 2.62 -1.47
N GLU A 329 -20.71 1.45 -1.69
CA GLU A 329 -21.38 1.13 -2.96
C GLU A 329 -22.41 2.21 -3.36
N GLN A 330 -23.31 2.52 -2.44
CA GLN A 330 -24.40 3.49 -2.71
C GLN A 330 -23.90 4.93 -2.80
N LEU A 331 -22.87 5.29 -2.02
CA LEU A 331 -22.27 6.63 -2.06
C LEU A 331 -21.48 6.85 -3.34
N ILE A 332 -20.68 5.87 -3.76
CA ILE A 332 -19.89 5.92 -5.01
C ILE A 332 -20.82 5.94 -6.23
N ASP A 333 -21.92 5.17 -6.23
CA ASP A 333 -22.91 5.16 -7.30
C ASP A 333 -23.49 6.56 -7.57
N VAL A 334 -23.86 7.27 -6.51
CA VAL A 334 -24.36 8.65 -6.61
C VAL A 334 -23.29 9.57 -7.20
N VAL A 335 -22.03 9.45 -6.74
CA VAL A 335 -20.92 10.25 -7.28
C VAL A 335 -20.68 9.98 -8.75
N LEU A 336 -20.58 8.69 -9.15
CA LEU A 336 -20.36 8.31 -10.54
C LEU A 336 -21.48 8.80 -11.46
N THR A 337 -22.72 8.75 -11.00
CA THR A 337 -23.88 9.24 -11.74
C THR A 337 -23.83 10.76 -11.90
N THR A 338 -23.52 11.50 -10.82
CA THR A 338 -23.52 12.98 -10.82
C THR A 338 -22.32 13.55 -11.59
N MET A 339 -21.13 12.97 -11.42
CA MET A 339 -19.91 13.47 -12.06
C MET A 339 -19.71 12.91 -13.48
N GLY A 340 -20.37 11.79 -13.81
CA GLY A 340 -20.19 11.09 -15.08
C GLY A 340 -20.62 11.89 -16.31
N GLU A 341 -21.52 12.86 -16.18
CA GLU A 341 -21.85 13.78 -17.27
C GLU A 341 -20.66 14.65 -17.65
N GLN A 342 -19.90 15.12 -16.65
CA GLN A 342 -18.73 15.99 -16.84
C GLN A 342 -17.45 15.20 -17.13
N TYR A 343 -17.40 13.96 -16.68
CA TYR A 343 -16.25 13.04 -16.77
C TYR A 343 -16.71 11.64 -17.23
N PRO A 344 -17.01 11.48 -18.54
CA PRO A 344 -17.57 10.23 -19.10
C PRO A 344 -16.70 8.99 -18.85
N GLU A 345 -15.39 9.19 -18.66
CA GLU A 345 -14.44 8.12 -18.30
C GLU A 345 -14.85 7.40 -17.00
N LEU A 346 -15.46 8.07 -16.04
CA LEU A 346 -15.96 7.46 -14.82
C LEU A 346 -17.06 6.43 -15.07
N LEU A 347 -17.94 6.69 -16.06
CA LEU A 347 -19.00 5.76 -16.45
C LEU A 347 -18.44 4.56 -17.22
N THR A 348 -17.44 4.81 -18.08
CA THR A 348 -16.76 3.75 -18.84
C THR A 348 -16.04 2.79 -17.89
N ASP A 349 -15.35 3.31 -16.87
CA ASP A 349 -14.56 2.55 -15.90
C ASP A 349 -15.34 2.24 -14.60
N ARG A 350 -16.64 2.44 -14.58
CA ARG A 350 -17.49 2.31 -13.40
C ARG A 350 -17.22 1.04 -12.60
N LYS A 351 -17.21 -0.12 -13.26
CA LYS A 351 -16.99 -1.41 -12.60
C LYS A 351 -15.63 -1.49 -11.89
N ARG A 352 -14.59 -0.87 -12.44
CA ARG A 352 -13.27 -0.80 -11.81
C ARG A 352 -13.31 0.09 -10.58
N VAL A 353 -13.93 1.28 -10.68
CA VAL A 353 -14.04 2.22 -9.55
C VAL A 353 -14.79 1.56 -8.38
N GLU A 354 -15.94 0.95 -8.66
CA GLU A 354 -16.73 0.22 -7.66
C GLU A 354 -15.92 -0.92 -7.01
N THR A 355 -15.27 -1.76 -7.81
CA THR A 355 -14.49 -2.90 -7.30
C THR A 355 -13.39 -2.47 -6.34
N VAL A 356 -12.63 -1.43 -6.68
CA VAL A 356 -11.53 -0.90 -5.85
C VAL A 356 -12.10 -0.30 -4.56
N ALA A 357 -13.15 0.49 -4.67
CA ALA A 357 -13.76 1.17 -3.52
C ALA A 357 -14.37 0.18 -2.51
N LEU A 358 -15.12 -0.82 -2.99
CA LEU A 358 -15.74 -1.85 -2.14
C LEU A 358 -14.70 -2.74 -1.46
N ALA A 359 -13.61 -3.08 -2.16
CA ALA A 359 -12.52 -3.86 -1.57
C ALA A 359 -11.84 -3.14 -0.40
N GLU A 360 -11.59 -1.82 -0.51
CA GLU A 360 -11.02 -1.03 0.59
C GLU A 360 -11.99 -0.91 1.76
N GLU A 361 -13.31 -0.72 1.51
CA GLU A 361 -14.31 -0.73 2.59
C GLU A 361 -14.33 -2.07 3.33
N ALA A 362 -14.40 -3.19 2.60
CA ALA A 362 -14.41 -4.53 3.20
C ALA A 362 -13.14 -4.80 4.04
N SER A 363 -11.99 -4.37 3.53
CA SER A 363 -10.70 -4.45 4.25
C SER A 363 -10.71 -3.57 5.51
N PHE A 364 -11.16 -2.33 5.38
CA PHE A 364 -11.15 -1.38 6.51
C PHE A 364 -12.14 -1.75 7.61
N LEU A 365 -13.31 -2.29 7.29
CA LEU A 365 -14.28 -2.73 8.31
C LEU A 365 -13.73 -3.84 9.20
N LYS A 366 -12.85 -4.70 8.68
CA LYS A 366 -12.10 -5.70 9.49
C LYS A 366 -11.09 -5.00 10.40
N THR A 367 -10.29 -4.08 9.83
CA THR A 367 -9.29 -3.31 10.56
C THR A 367 -9.92 -2.43 11.63
N LEU A 368 -11.05 -1.78 11.33
CA LEU A 368 -11.73 -0.87 12.26
C LEU A 368 -12.20 -1.61 13.52
N ARG A 369 -12.81 -2.81 13.37
CA ARG A 369 -13.23 -3.63 14.52
C ARG A 369 -12.05 -4.03 15.42
N ALA A 370 -10.96 -4.52 14.81
CA ALA A 370 -9.77 -4.93 15.57
C ALA A 370 -9.04 -3.74 16.18
N GLY A 371 -8.81 -2.69 15.39
CA GLY A 371 -8.06 -1.50 15.79
C GLY A 371 -8.75 -0.68 16.87
N THR A 372 -10.08 -0.53 16.81
CA THR A 372 -10.84 0.18 17.86
C THR A 372 -10.72 -0.53 19.21
N ASN A 373 -10.86 -1.85 19.24
CA ASN A 373 -10.73 -2.61 20.50
C ASN A 373 -9.32 -2.48 21.12
N ILE A 374 -8.28 -2.50 20.29
CA ILE A 374 -6.89 -2.36 20.73
C ILE A 374 -6.64 -0.92 21.23
N LEU A 375 -7.13 0.07 20.50
CA LEU A 375 -7.00 1.48 20.87
C LEU A 375 -7.75 1.77 22.19
N ASP A 376 -8.97 1.26 22.37
CA ASP A 376 -9.74 1.42 23.61
C ASP A 376 -9.03 0.78 24.81
N THR A 377 -8.39 -0.36 24.61
CA THR A 377 -7.54 -1.00 25.64
C THR A 377 -6.35 -0.11 25.97
N ALA A 378 -5.60 0.37 24.98
CA ALA A 378 -4.45 1.24 25.19
C ALA A 378 -4.83 2.59 25.85
N ILE A 379 -5.99 3.16 25.51
CA ILE A 379 -6.54 4.36 26.13
C ILE A 379 -6.91 4.09 27.60
N THR A 380 -7.55 2.96 27.87
CA THR A 380 -7.94 2.56 29.23
C THR A 380 -6.71 2.35 30.11
N GLU A 381 -5.68 1.69 29.61
CA GLU A 381 -4.41 1.48 30.30
C GLU A 381 -3.68 2.82 30.56
N THR A 382 -3.65 3.71 29.57
CA THR A 382 -3.03 5.04 29.70
C THR A 382 -3.73 5.87 30.78
N ARG A 383 -5.07 5.87 30.81
CA ARG A 383 -5.87 6.55 31.86
C ARG A 383 -5.70 5.89 33.21
N GLY A 384 -5.67 4.57 33.27
CA GLY A 384 -5.45 3.82 34.52
C GLY A 384 -4.10 4.13 35.16
N ALA A 385 -3.09 4.42 34.36
CA ALA A 385 -1.78 4.89 34.79
C ALA A 385 -1.73 6.41 35.09
N GLY A 386 -2.83 7.16 34.97
CA GLY A 386 -2.88 8.60 35.18
C GLY A 386 -2.30 9.42 34.00
N GLY A 387 -2.00 8.78 32.85
CA GLY A 387 -1.47 9.42 31.69
C GLY A 387 -2.53 10.17 30.87
N LYS A 388 -2.08 11.21 30.15
CA LYS A 388 -2.91 11.98 29.20
C LYS A 388 -2.40 11.89 27.76
N VAL A 389 -1.35 11.10 27.52
CA VAL A 389 -0.70 10.95 26.21
C VAL A 389 -0.59 9.46 25.91
N LEU A 390 -1.17 9.02 24.80
CA LEU A 390 -0.99 7.66 24.25
C LEU A 390 0.43 7.55 23.68
N SER A 391 1.15 6.47 24.00
CA SER A 391 2.54 6.31 23.57
C SER A 391 2.69 6.18 22.05
N GLY A 392 3.82 6.66 21.53
CA GLY A 392 4.19 6.47 20.12
C GLY A 392 4.31 4.99 19.72
N ASP A 393 4.69 4.10 20.64
CA ASP A 393 4.74 2.65 20.41
C ASP A 393 3.35 2.06 20.14
N ASN A 394 2.34 2.44 20.93
CA ASN A 394 0.95 2.01 20.73
C ASN A 394 0.41 2.51 19.37
N ALA A 395 0.67 3.78 19.06
CA ALA A 395 0.28 4.36 17.78
C ALA A 395 0.99 3.69 16.58
N PHE A 396 2.28 3.37 16.73
CA PHE A 396 3.06 2.67 15.73
C PHE A 396 2.55 1.22 15.53
N GLN A 397 2.29 0.49 16.60
CA GLN A 397 1.76 -0.87 16.53
C GLN A 397 0.39 -0.91 15.84
N LEU A 398 -0.50 0.03 16.16
CA LEU A 398 -1.80 0.17 15.51
C LEU A 398 -1.63 0.42 14.01
N HIS A 399 -0.69 1.28 13.62
CA HIS A 399 -0.45 1.64 12.22
C HIS A 399 0.24 0.51 11.45
N ASP A 400 1.36 0.02 11.94
CA ASP A 400 2.25 -0.91 11.25
C ASP A 400 1.71 -2.35 11.22
N THR A 401 1.26 -2.85 12.38
CA THR A 401 0.83 -4.24 12.53
C THR A 401 -0.63 -4.44 12.12
N TYR A 402 -1.50 -3.51 12.51
CA TYR A 402 -2.94 -3.66 12.29
C TYR A 402 -3.49 -2.83 11.13
N GLY A 403 -2.65 -1.99 10.49
CA GLY A 403 -3.06 -1.13 9.38
C GLY A 403 -4.08 -0.04 9.79
N PHE A 404 -4.12 0.32 11.08
CA PHE A 404 -5.00 1.35 11.60
C PHE A 404 -4.33 2.72 11.44
N PRO A 405 -4.88 3.62 10.59
CA PRO A 405 -4.20 4.88 10.26
C PRO A 405 -3.92 5.73 11.49
N ILE A 406 -2.74 6.37 11.52
CA ILE A 406 -2.35 7.25 12.64
C ILE A 406 -3.35 8.40 12.83
N ASP A 407 -3.86 8.95 11.75
CA ASP A 407 -4.85 10.04 11.80
C ASP A 407 -6.11 9.64 12.57
N LEU A 408 -6.59 8.39 12.38
CA LEU A 408 -7.72 7.86 13.15
C LEU A 408 -7.36 7.63 14.61
N THR A 409 -6.13 7.23 14.90
CA THR A 409 -5.64 7.12 16.28
C THR A 409 -5.63 8.48 16.98
N LEU A 410 -5.16 9.53 16.27
CA LEU A 410 -5.16 10.92 16.76
C LEU A 410 -6.59 11.41 17.02
N GLU A 411 -7.50 11.25 16.05
CA GLU A 411 -8.89 11.68 16.19
C GLU A 411 -9.60 10.98 17.36
N ILE A 412 -9.52 9.66 17.45
CA ILE A 412 -10.19 8.89 18.52
C ILE A 412 -9.59 9.19 19.89
N ALA A 413 -8.27 9.34 19.99
CA ALA A 413 -7.61 9.74 21.24
C ALA A 413 -8.06 11.13 21.69
N ALA A 414 -8.12 12.11 20.77
CA ALA A 414 -8.58 13.46 21.03
C ALA A 414 -10.06 13.51 21.47
N GLU A 415 -10.96 12.76 20.84
CA GLU A 415 -12.36 12.60 21.22
C GLU A 415 -12.50 12.08 22.66
N GLN A 416 -11.54 11.27 23.09
CA GLN A 416 -11.48 10.76 24.46
C GLN A 416 -10.62 11.60 25.41
N GLY A 417 -10.17 12.79 24.99
CA GLY A 417 -9.41 13.73 25.80
C GLY A 417 -7.95 13.33 26.06
N LEU A 418 -7.35 12.50 25.19
CA LEU A 418 -5.93 12.16 25.21
C LEU A 418 -5.21 12.77 24.00
N ALA A 419 -3.95 13.14 24.20
CA ALA A 419 -3.01 13.40 23.09
C ALA A 419 -2.32 12.10 22.69
N VAL A 420 -1.60 12.12 21.57
CA VAL A 420 -0.74 11.01 21.11
C VAL A 420 0.69 11.50 20.98
N ASP A 421 1.66 10.69 21.33
CA ASP A 421 3.09 10.96 21.13
C ASP A 421 3.46 10.77 19.64
N GLU A 422 3.17 11.82 18.86
CA GLU A 422 3.46 11.83 17.41
C GLU A 422 4.95 11.78 17.11
N ASP A 423 5.79 12.37 17.96
CA ASP A 423 7.24 12.38 17.74
C ASP A 423 7.83 10.98 17.94
N GLY A 424 7.34 10.25 18.96
CA GLY A 424 7.64 8.83 19.14
C GLY A 424 7.20 7.98 17.97
N PHE A 425 5.99 8.20 17.48
CA PHE A 425 5.49 7.53 16.28
C PHE A 425 6.34 7.82 15.02
N ARG A 426 6.66 9.09 14.75
CA ARG A 426 7.49 9.50 13.61
C ARG A 426 8.89 8.89 13.67
N ARG A 427 9.48 8.81 14.87
CA ARG A 427 10.79 8.17 15.09
C ARG A 427 10.73 6.68 14.72
N LEU A 428 9.74 5.93 15.21
CA LEU A 428 9.57 4.52 14.91
C LEU A 428 9.31 4.25 13.43
N MET A 429 8.50 5.07 12.77
CA MET A 429 8.27 5.02 11.32
C MET A 429 9.54 5.31 10.53
N LYS A 430 10.40 6.22 11.01
CA LYS A 430 11.70 6.49 10.40
C LYS A 430 12.64 5.28 10.56
N GLU A 431 12.72 4.71 11.76
CA GLU A 431 13.53 3.51 12.03
C GLU A 431 13.12 2.31 11.17
N GLN A 432 11.81 2.12 10.95
CA GLN A 432 11.29 1.10 10.04
C GLN A 432 11.74 1.35 8.59
N ARG A 433 11.57 2.60 8.10
CA ARG A 433 12.01 2.97 6.74
C ARG A 433 13.52 2.86 6.57
N ASP A 434 14.30 3.23 7.59
CA ASP A 434 15.75 3.14 7.55
C ASP A 434 16.22 1.68 7.57
N ARG A 435 15.55 0.78 8.31
CA ARG A 435 15.76 -0.68 8.23
C ARG A 435 15.46 -1.22 6.84
N ALA A 436 14.31 -0.88 6.26
CA ALA A 436 13.95 -1.28 4.91
C ALA A 436 14.93 -0.75 3.85
N LYS A 437 15.41 0.49 4.01
CA LYS A 437 16.46 1.08 3.16
C LYS A 437 17.82 0.43 3.37
N ALA A 438 18.19 0.06 4.60
CA ALA A 438 19.44 -0.63 4.92
C ALA A 438 19.44 -2.04 4.30
N ASP A 439 18.33 -2.77 4.37
CA ASP A 439 18.16 -4.06 3.71
C ASP A 439 18.22 -3.95 2.18
N ALA A 440 17.64 -2.88 1.62
CA ALA A 440 17.73 -2.58 0.19
C ALA A 440 19.15 -2.12 -0.20
N LYS A 441 19.84 -1.38 0.68
CA LYS A 441 21.22 -0.87 0.45
C LYS A 441 22.28 -1.96 0.65
N ALA A 442 22.04 -2.92 1.54
CA ALA A 442 22.91 -4.09 1.70
C ALA A 442 22.87 -5.01 0.45
N LYS A 443 21.84 -4.87 -0.38
CA LYS A 443 21.70 -5.55 -1.68
C LYS A 443 22.24 -4.74 -2.86
N LYS A 444 22.61 -3.45 -2.67
CA LYS A 444 23.23 -2.58 -3.69
C LYS A 444 24.68 -2.34 -3.31
N THR A 445 25.59 -3.01 -4.00
CA THR A 445 27.00 -2.67 -4.03
C THR A 445 27.17 -1.19 -4.39
N GLY A 446 28.03 -0.47 -3.67
CA GLY A 446 28.23 0.97 -3.82
C GLY A 446 28.47 1.40 -5.26
N HIS A 447 27.81 2.49 -5.66
CA HIS A 447 28.12 3.17 -6.92
C HIS A 447 29.20 4.21 -6.67
N ALA A 448 30.11 4.37 -7.62
CA ALA A 448 30.99 5.54 -7.70
C ALA A 448 30.18 6.84 -7.75
N ASP A 449 30.85 7.99 -7.51
CA ASP A 449 30.21 9.29 -7.58
C ASP A 449 29.55 9.47 -8.96
N VAL A 450 28.26 9.84 -8.96
CA VAL A 450 27.44 10.13 -10.16
C VAL A 450 28.15 11.13 -11.10
N GLN A 451 28.96 12.04 -10.56
CA GLN A 451 29.75 13.02 -11.33
C GLN A 451 30.77 12.35 -12.24
N SER A 452 31.40 11.25 -11.81
CA SER A 452 32.36 10.51 -12.62
C SER A 452 31.71 9.92 -13.89
N TYR A 453 30.51 9.37 -13.77
CA TYR A 453 29.78 8.82 -14.93
C TYR A 453 29.29 9.93 -15.88
N ARG A 454 28.87 11.09 -15.38
CA ARG A 454 28.49 12.24 -16.21
C ARG A 454 29.68 12.77 -17.00
N SER A 455 30.85 12.87 -16.37
CA SER A 455 32.08 13.30 -17.06
C SER A 455 32.47 12.35 -18.21
N ILE A 456 32.26 11.04 -18.06
CA ILE A 456 32.46 10.07 -19.14
C ILE A 456 31.43 10.28 -20.25
N ALA A 457 30.15 10.46 -19.92
CA ALA A 457 29.10 10.73 -20.91
C ALA A 457 29.36 12.01 -21.72
N ASP A 458 29.78 13.07 -21.06
CA ASP A 458 30.08 14.36 -21.70
C ASP A 458 31.29 14.26 -22.64
N ALA A 459 32.26 13.40 -22.34
CA ALA A 459 33.48 13.22 -23.13
C ALA A 459 33.31 12.27 -24.30
N SER A 460 32.53 11.20 -24.16
CA SER A 460 32.45 10.08 -25.13
C SER A 460 31.08 9.84 -25.74
N GLY A 461 30.04 10.55 -25.28
CA GLY A 461 28.66 10.35 -25.73
C GLY A 461 27.97 9.16 -25.06
N GLU A 462 26.82 8.77 -25.61
CA GLU A 462 26.01 7.66 -25.08
C GLU A 462 26.52 6.29 -25.52
N THR A 463 26.46 5.30 -24.64
CA THR A 463 26.75 3.91 -24.98
C THR A 463 25.68 3.33 -25.92
N GLU A 464 26.07 2.87 -27.10
CA GLU A 464 25.19 2.17 -28.04
C GLU A 464 24.87 0.75 -27.54
N PHE A 465 23.59 0.43 -27.33
CA PHE A 465 23.19 -0.94 -26.99
C PHE A 465 22.93 -1.77 -28.25
N THR A 466 23.76 -2.79 -28.50
CA THR A 466 23.69 -3.69 -29.66
C THR A 466 23.05 -5.04 -29.31
N GLY A 467 22.74 -5.29 -28.03
CA GLY A 467 22.37 -6.59 -27.49
C GLY A 467 20.96 -7.09 -27.84
N TYR A 468 20.18 -6.36 -28.65
CA TYR A 468 18.95 -6.93 -29.21
C TYR A 468 19.23 -7.91 -30.36
N THR A 469 20.33 -7.73 -31.09
CA THR A 469 20.68 -8.54 -32.24
C THR A 469 22.01 -9.29 -32.10
N ASN A 470 22.92 -8.73 -31.27
CA ASN A 470 24.29 -9.24 -31.17
C ASN A 470 24.53 -9.81 -29.74
N ASN A 471 25.23 -10.95 -29.68
CA ASN A 471 25.69 -11.52 -28.42
C ASN A 471 27.13 -11.13 -28.09
N GLU A 472 27.84 -10.57 -29.07
CA GLU A 472 29.19 -10.06 -28.96
C GLU A 472 29.41 -8.88 -29.92
N ASN A 473 30.32 -8.00 -29.59
CA ASN A 473 30.82 -6.95 -30.48
C ASN A 473 32.20 -6.45 -30.07
N GLU A 474 32.89 -5.86 -31.03
CA GLU A 474 34.08 -5.04 -30.81
C GLU A 474 33.66 -3.68 -30.26
N ALA A 475 34.39 -3.17 -29.28
CA ALA A 475 34.11 -1.88 -28.62
C ALA A 475 35.41 -1.23 -28.16
N SER A 476 35.34 0.04 -27.76
CA SER A 476 36.45 0.76 -27.14
C SER A 476 36.09 1.08 -25.67
N VAL A 477 37.07 0.96 -24.78
CA VAL A 477 36.93 1.38 -23.38
C VAL A 477 36.98 2.90 -23.34
N VAL A 478 35.83 3.54 -23.02
CA VAL A 478 35.72 5.00 -22.93
C VAL A 478 35.79 5.53 -21.50
N GLY A 479 35.65 4.65 -20.54
CA GLY A 479 35.77 4.98 -19.12
C GLY A 479 36.14 3.77 -18.29
N LEU A 480 36.93 3.99 -17.24
CA LEU A 480 37.40 2.94 -16.32
C LEU A 480 37.49 3.52 -14.91
N LEU A 481 36.90 2.80 -13.95
CA LEU A 481 37.01 3.11 -12.54
C LEU A 481 37.51 1.86 -11.80
N VAL A 482 38.40 2.06 -10.83
CA VAL A 482 38.90 1.04 -9.89
C VAL A 482 38.47 1.46 -8.51
N ASP A 483 37.81 0.58 -7.76
CA ASP A 483 37.25 0.90 -6.45
C ASP A 483 36.38 2.18 -6.44
N GLY A 484 35.67 2.44 -7.55
CA GLY A 484 34.80 3.59 -7.70
C GLY A 484 35.49 4.92 -8.05
N VAL A 485 36.78 4.90 -8.27
CA VAL A 485 37.60 6.09 -8.64
C VAL A 485 38.07 5.96 -10.09
N SER A 486 37.92 7.05 -10.87
CA SER A 486 38.38 7.07 -12.26
C SER A 486 39.88 6.76 -12.35
N SER A 487 40.22 5.79 -13.21
CA SER A 487 41.61 5.32 -13.42
C SER A 487 41.91 5.20 -14.91
N PRO A 488 43.17 5.47 -15.35
CA PRO A 488 43.56 5.23 -16.73
C PRO A 488 43.81 3.76 -17.05
N ALA A 489 44.05 2.92 -16.03
CA ALA A 489 44.35 1.49 -16.16
C ALA A 489 43.86 0.70 -14.95
N ALA A 490 43.66 -0.62 -15.12
CA ALA A 490 43.37 -1.57 -14.07
C ALA A 490 44.09 -2.89 -14.37
N SER A 491 44.57 -3.55 -13.27
CA SER A 491 45.43 -4.74 -13.32
C SER A 491 44.70 -5.97 -12.76
N GLU A 492 45.30 -7.13 -12.96
CA GLU A 492 44.81 -8.42 -12.43
C GLU A 492 44.45 -8.34 -10.94
N GLY A 493 43.22 -8.74 -10.59
CA GLY A 493 42.68 -8.74 -9.22
C GLY A 493 41.87 -7.49 -8.88
N ASP A 494 41.93 -6.42 -9.71
CA ASP A 494 41.16 -5.19 -9.43
C ASP A 494 39.67 -5.40 -9.71
N ASP A 495 38.84 -4.87 -8.78
CA ASP A 495 37.40 -4.66 -9.01
C ASP A 495 37.23 -3.41 -9.89
N VAL A 496 36.57 -3.59 -11.03
CA VAL A 496 36.48 -2.54 -12.04
C VAL A 496 35.05 -2.23 -12.46
N GLU A 497 34.84 -0.98 -12.84
CA GLU A 497 33.67 -0.50 -13.56
C GLU A 497 34.13 0.03 -14.93
N ILE A 498 33.65 -0.62 -15.99
CA ILE A 498 34.08 -0.31 -17.38
C ILE A 498 32.92 0.27 -18.14
N VAL A 499 33.13 1.38 -18.83
CA VAL A 499 32.20 2.00 -19.78
C VAL A 499 32.74 1.79 -21.19
N LEU A 500 31.89 1.28 -22.08
CA LEU A 500 32.17 1.04 -23.48
C LEU A 500 31.39 2.03 -24.37
N ASP A 501 31.93 2.34 -25.56
CA ASP A 501 31.22 3.12 -26.58
C ASP A 501 29.99 2.39 -27.12
N ARG A 502 30.07 1.05 -27.20
CA ARG A 502 28.95 0.16 -27.56
C ARG A 502 29.02 -1.14 -26.78
N THR A 503 27.85 -1.78 -26.54
CA THR A 503 27.83 -3.00 -25.73
C THR A 503 26.68 -3.94 -26.10
N PRO A 504 26.92 -5.28 -26.09
CA PRO A 504 25.87 -6.27 -26.22
C PRO A 504 25.23 -6.59 -24.85
N PHE A 505 25.78 -6.09 -23.73
CA PHE A 505 25.32 -6.37 -22.37
C PHE A 505 24.08 -5.56 -22.04
N TYR A 506 23.02 -6.24 -21.63
CA TYR A 506 21.82 -5.61 -21.10
C TYR A 506 22.08 -5.14 -19.66
N ALA A 507 21.89 -3.86 -19.41
CA ALA A 507 21.91 -3.30 -18.05
C ALA A 507 20.62 -3.61 -17.32
N GLU A 508 20.69 -3.93 -16.01
CA GLU A 508 19.51 -4.18 -15.19
C GLU A 508 18.50 -3.03 -15.31
N GLY A 509 17.26 -3.39 -15.65
CA GLY A 509 16.18 -2.42 -15.84
C GLY A 509 14.88 -3.07 -16.30
N GLY A 510 13.74 -2.41 -16.08
CA GLY A 510 12.43 -2.93 -16.47
C GLY A 510 12.11 -4.32 -15.87
N GLY A 511 12.60 -4.60 -14.65
CA GLY A 511 12.44 -5.88 -13.99
C GLY A 511 13.33 -7.01 -14.55
N GLN A 512 14.14 -6.75 -15.58
CA GLN A 512 15.09 -7.75 -16.11
C GLN A 512 16.46 -7.60 -15.45
N LEU A 513 17.02 -8.72 -14.91
CA LEU A 513 18.38 -8.74 -14.37
C LEU A 513 19.45 -8.52 -15.44
N ALA A 514 20.59 -7.98 -15.03
CA ALA A 514 21.75 -7.73 -15.87
C ALA A 514 22.32 -9.01 -16.50
N ASP A 515 22.98 -8.84 -17.65
CA ASP A 515 23.79 -9.87 -18.22
C ASP A 515 25.12 -10.04 -17.46
N HIS A 516 25.68 -11.22 -17.59
CA HIS A 516 27.04 -11.57 -17.27
C HIS A 516 27.81 -11.88 -18.53
N GLY A 517 29.13 -11.91 -18.44
CA GLY A 517 29.98 -12.29 -19.57
C GLY A 517 31.43 -11.87 -19.39
N ARG A 518 32.12 -11.63 -20.49
CA ARG A 518 33.55 -11.29 -20.49
C ARG A 518 33.87 -10.18 -21.46
N ILE A 519 34.81 -9.33 -21.05
CA ILE A 519 35.45 -8.33 -21.92
C ILE A 519 36.89 -8.76 -22.09
N ARG A 520 37.35 -8.82 -23.33
CA ARG A 520 38.72 -9.22 -23.67
C ARG A 520 39.43 -8.13 -24.46
N THR A 521 40.63 -7.77 -24.07
CA THR A 521 41.48 -6.85 -24.87
C THR A 521 42.25 -7.59 -25.92
N GLU A 522 42.69 -6.89 -26.95
CA GLU A 522 43.61 -7.44 -27.94
C GLU A 522 44.99 -7.86 -27.33
N SER A 523 45.39 -7.20 -26.23
CA SER A 523 46.56 -7.56 -25.45
C SER A 523 46.46 -8.86 -24.65
N GLY A 524 45.27 -9.47 -24.61
CA GLY A 524 45.00 -10.72 -23.88
C GLY A 524 44.48 -10.57 -22.47
N ALA A 525 44.16 -9.35 -21.98
CA ALA A 525 43.50 -9.17 -20.70
C ALA A 525 42.07 -9.69 -20.76
N VAL A 526 41.60 -10.26 -19.65
CA VAL A 526 40.26 -10.82 -19.52
C VAL A 526 39.60 -10.25 -18.28
N ILE A 527 38.48 -9.64 -18.45
CA ILE A 527 37.61 -9.08 -17.38
C ILE A 527 36.33 -9.91 -17.31
N GLU A 528 36.03 -10.50 -16.17
CA GLU A 528 34.78 -11.21 -15.90
C GLU A 528 33.72 -10.20 -15.42
N ILE A 529 32.63 -10.08 -16.16
CA ILE A 529 31.53 -9.16 -15.86
C ILE A 529 30.43 -9.93 -15.14
N HIS A 530 30.04 -9.45 -13.94
CA HIS A 530 29.02 -10.07 -13.10
C HIS A 530 27.82 -9.17 -12.85
N ASP A 531 27.87 -7.88 -13.23
CA ASP A 531 26.76 -6.94 -13.13
C ASP A 531 26.89 -5.86 -14.20
N VAL A 532 25.75 -5.34 -14.68
CA VAL A 532 25.70 -4.24 -15.64
C VAL A 532 24.59 -3.29 -15.23
N GLN A 533 24.92 -2.02 -15.05
CA GLN A 533 24.03 -1.00 -14.50
C GLN A 533 23.97 0.24 -15.41
N LYS A 534 22.92 1.06 -15.21
CA LYS A 534 22.71 2.33 -15.92
C LYS A 534 22.59 3.48 -14.91
N PRO A 535 23.69 3.92 -14.28
CA PRO A 535 23.65 4.88 -13.17
C PRO A 535 23.19 6.28 -13.60
N VAL A 536 23.45 6.66 -14.86
CA VAL A 536 22.95 7.90 -15.49
C VAL A 536 22.41 7.59 -16.89
N PRO A 537 21.47 8.40 -17.41
CA PRO A 537 20.98 8.22 -18.79
C PRO A 537 22.14 8.17 -19.79
N GLY A 538 22.07 7.25 -20.74
CA GLY A 538 23.07 7.11 -21.79
C GLY A 538 24.34 6.37 -21.42
N VAL A 539 24.64 6.06 -20.15
CA VAL A 539 25.88 5.36 -19.74
C VAL A 539 25.58 3.97 -19.23
N VAL A 540 26.17 2.96 -19.87
CA VAL A 540 26.15 1.56 -19.41
C VAL A 540 27.48 1.20 -18.76
N VAL A 541 27.40 0.81 -17.49
CA VAL A 541 28.58 0.47 -16.67
C VAL A 541 28.64 -1.03 -16.45
N HIS A 542 29.74 -1.66 -16.84
CA HIS A 542 30.01 -3.08 -16.66
C HIS A 542 30.87 -3.27 -15.42
N LYS A 543 30.34 -3.96 -14.40
CA LYS A 543 31.05 -4.25 -13.14
C LYS A 543 31.63 -5.64 -13.17
N GLY A 544 32.90 -5.75 -12.85
CA GLY A 544 33.61 -7.01 -12.93
C GLY A 544 34.96 -6.99 -12.27
N VAL A 545 35.71 -8.07 -12.47
CA VAL A 545 37.04 -8.26 -11.93
C VAL A 545 38.01 -8.55 -13.09
N VAL A 546 39.15 -7.91 -13.09
CA VAL A 546 40.25 -8.23 -14.03
C VAL A 546 40.84 -9.57 -13.64
N GLN A 547 40.55 -10.61 -14.43
CA GLN A 547 41.01 -11.97 -14.18
C GLN A 547 42.44 -12.20 -14.64
N VAL A 548 42.87 -11.56 -15.71
CA VAL A 548 44.17 -11.69 -16.33
C VAL A 548 44.59 -10.38 -16.97
N GLY A 549 45.83 -9.95 -16.78
CA GLY A 549 46.45 -8.86 -17.49
C GLY A 549 46.09 -7.46 -17.04
N GLU A 550 46.15 -6.49 -17.96
CA GLU A 550 45.86 -5.08 -17.71
C GLU A 550 44.94 -4.51 -18.80
N VAL A 551 43.92 -3.72 -18.37
CA VAL A 551 43.03 -2.98 -19.27
C VAL A 551 43.24 -1.49 -19.09
N THR A 552 43.23 -0.74 -20.20
CA THR A 552 43.42 0.73 -20.20
C THR A 552 42.27 1.44 -20.90
N VAL A 553 42.05 2.70 -20.55
CA VAL A 553 41.14 3.59 -21.28
C VAL A 553 41.66 3.76 -22.72
N GLY A 554 40.77 3.66 -23.72
CA GLY A 554 41.10 3.68 -25.13
C GLY A 554 41.45 2.31 -25.72
N ALA A 555 41.52 1.23 -24.93
CA ALA A 555 41.78 -0.11 -25.42
C ALA A 555 40.61 -0.62 -26.29
N SER A 556 40.98 -1.28 -27.43
CA SER A 556 40.03 -2.06 -28.21
C SER A 556 39.74 -3.38 -27.48
N VAL A 557 38.46 -3.71 -27.39
CA VAL A 557 38.02 -4.89 -26.66
C VAL A 557 36.93 -5.65 -27.41
N GLN A 558 36.88 -6.95 -27.18
CA GLN A 558 35.74 -7.80 -27.56
C GLN A 558 34.85 -8.03 -26.33
N ALA A 559 33.63 -7.55 -26.38
CA ALA A 559 32.61 -7.71 -25.37
C ALA A 559 31.69 -8.89 -25.71
N VAL A 560 31.61 -9.91 -24.83
CA VAL A 560 30.87 -11.16 -25.07
C VAL A 560 30.01 -11.51 -23.89
N ILE A 561 28.70 -11.66 -24.10
CA ILE A 561 27.76 -12.02 -23.04
C ILE A 561 27.69 -13.53 -22.79
N ASP A 562 27.26 -13.96 -21.60
CA ASP A 562 26.78 -15.32 -21.36
C ASP A 562 25.42 -15.53 -22.05
N VAL A 563 25.49 -16.09 -23.26
CA VAL A 563 24.32 -16.35 -24.11
C VAL A 563 23.33 -17.31 -23.42
N ARG A 564 23.81 -18.25 -22.61
CA ARG A 564 22.96 -19.20 -21.90
C ARG A 564 22.12 -18.49 -20.83
N ARG A 565 22.75 -17.62 -20.06
CA ARG A 565 22.10 -16.76 -19.07
C ARG A 565 21.09 -15.81 -19.75
N ARG A 566 21.50 -15.07 -20.79
CA ARG A 566 20.65 -14.18 -21.57
C ARG A 566 19.38 -14.88 -22.09
N ARG A 567 19.53 -16.05 -22.69
CA ARG A 567 18.41 -16.83 -23.21
C ARG A 567 17.46 -17.27 -22.10
N ALA A 568 17.98 -17.66 -20.94
CA ALA A 568 17.16 -18.06 -19.81
C ALA A 568 16.34 -16.87 -19.25
N ILE A 569 16.95 -15.68 -19.18
CA ILE A 569 16.27 -14.44 -18.77
C ILE A 569 15.24 -14.01 -19.83
N ALA A 570 15.59 -14.02 -21.10
CA ALA A 570 14.67 -13.67 -22.19
C ALA A 570 13.41 -14.54 -22.22
N ARG A 571 13.55 -15.85 -21.92
CA ARG A 571 12.41 -16.77 -21.72
C ARG A 571 11.54 -16.32 -20.55
N ALA A 572 12.14 -16.04 -19.41
CA ALA A 572 11.42 -15.57 -18.22
C ALA A 572 10.69 -14.24 -18.50
N HIS A 573 11.33 -13.30 -19.19
CA HIS A 573 10.74 -12.02 -19.52
C HIS A 573 9.57 -12.14 -20.51
N SER A 574 9.70 -12.95 -21.54
CA SER A 574 8.60 -13.21 -22.46
C SER A 574 7.44 -13.94 -21.77
N ALA A 575 7.74 -14.89 -20.85
CA ALA A 575 6.72 -15.55 -20.04
C ALA A 575 5.98 -14.58 -19.10
N THR A 576 6.66 -13.53 -18.61
CA THR A 576 6.03 -12.46 -17.80
C THR A 576 4.94 -11.74 -18.60
N HIS A 577 5.19 -11.37 -19.85
CA HIS A 577 4.17 -10.75 -20.72
C HIS A 577 2.98 -11.67 -20.97
N LEU A 578 3.23 -12.95 -21.21
CA LEU A 578 2.14 -13.93 -21.36
C LEU A 578 1.33 -14.05 -20.06
N THR A 579 2.00 -14.06 -18.92
CA THR A 579 1.33 -14.14 -17.61
C THR A 579 0.52 -12.87 -17.32
N HIS A 580 1.06 -11.70 -17.64
CA HIS A 580 0.35 -10.42 -17.49
C HIS A 580 -0.94 -10.42 -18.30
N GLN A 581 -0.87 -10.76 -19.59
CA GLN A 581 -2.06 -10.78 -20.43
C GLN A 581 -3.07 -11.85 -19.95
N ALA A 582 -2.63 -13.06 -19.60
CA ALA A 582 -3.51 -14.12 -19.11
C ALA A 582 -4.20 -13.75 -17.79
N LEU A 583 -3.50 -13.06 -16.88
CA LEU A 583 -4.10 -12.54 -15.64
C LEU A 583 -5.11 -11.44 -15.95
N ARG A 584 -4.83 -10.54 -16.89
CA ARG A 584 -5.78 -9.50 -17.32
C ARG A 584 -7.03 -10.10 -17.97
N ASP A 585 -6.88 -11.14 -18.75
CA ASP A 585 -8.01 -11.87 -19.36
C ASP A 585 -8.89 -12.53 -18.29
N ALA A 586 -8.27 -13.10 -17.25
CA ALA A 586 -8.97 -13.81 -16.17
C ALA A 586 -9.57 -12.88 -15.10
N LEU A 587 -8.88 -11.80 -14.73
CA LEU A 587 -9.21 -10.93 -13.59
C LEU A 587 -9.66 -9.52 -14.01
N GLY A 588 -9.53 -9.19 -15.30
CA GLY A 588 -9.83 -7.88 -15.84
C GLY A 588 -8.65 -6.90 -15.83
N PRO A 589 -8.83 -5.67 -16.36
CA PRO A 589 -7.76 -4.68 -16.55
C PRO A 589 -7.13 -4.17 -15.24
N THR A 590 -7.74 -4.43 -14.09
CA THR A 590 -7.17 -4.11 -12.77
C THR A 590 -5.95 -4.95 -12.41
N ALA A 591 -5.77 -6.12 -13.05
CA ALA A 591 -4.57 -6.95 -12.91
C ALA A 591 -3.37 -6.35 -13.68
N ALA A 592 -3.17 -5.03 -13.54
CA ALA A 592 -2.03 -4.32 -14.12
C ALA A 592 -0.74 -4.63 -13.35
N GLN A 593 0.39 -4.59 -14.05
CA GLN A 593 1.70 -4.79 -13.45
C GLN A 593 1.98 -3.72 -12.38
N ALA A 594 2.41 -4.15 -11.21
CA ALA A 594 2.90 -3.32 -10.11
C ALA A 594 4.40 -3.49 -9.88
N GLY A 595 5.00 -4.51 -10.49
CA GLY A 595 6.43 -4.80 -10.47
C GLY A 595 6.71 -6.17 -11.09
N SER A 596 7.97 -6.41 -11.48
CA SER A 596 8.42 -7.71 -11.96
C SER A 596 9.90 -7.92 -11.66
N GLU A 597 10.34 -9.17 -11.71
CA GLU A 597 11.75 -9.55 -11.75
C GLU A 597 11.91 -10.79 -12.62
N ASN A 598 12.74 -10.67 -13.65
CA ASN A 598 13.05 -11.72 -14.58
C ASN A 598 14.50 -12.17 -14.39
N SER A 599 14.69 -13.38 -13.89
CA SER A 599 15.96 -14.03 -13.61
C SER A 599 16.11 -15.31 -14.45
N PRO A 600 17.30 -15.94 -14.52
CA PRO A 600 17.47 -17.15 -15.30
C PRO A 600 16.49 -18.25 -14.86
N GLY A 601 15.56 -18.65 -15.76
CA GLY A 601 14.63 -19.75 -15.55
C GLY A 601 13.48 -19.48 -14.58
N ARG A 602 13.37 -18.26 -14.04
CA ARG A 602 12.35 -17.85 -13.06
C ARG A 602 11.92 -16.42 -13.27
N PHE A 603 10.65 -16.15 -12.99
CA PHE A 603 10.18 -14.77 -12.82
C PHE A 603 9.27 -14.63 -11.60
N ARG A 604 9.15 -13.41 -11.10
CA ARG A 604 8.08 -12.98 -10.22
C ARG A 604 7.35 -11.80 -10.87
N PHE A 605 6.04 -11.79 -10.70
CA PHE A 605 5.17 -10.79 -11.27
C PHE A 605 4.18 -10.28 -10.22
N ASP A 606 4.25 -8.99 -9.94
CA ASP A 606 3.41 -8.30 -8.99
C ASP A 606 2.29 -7.58 -9.75
N PHE A 607 1.05 -7.76 -9.33
CA PHE A 607 -0.11 -7.21 -10.03
C PHE A 607 -1.20 -6.74 -9.07
N GLY A 608 -2.03 -5.82 -9.54
CA GLY A 608 -3.16 -5.29 -8.80
C GLY A 608 -4.26 -6.35 -8.68
N SER A 609 -4.59 -6.75 -7.44
CA SER A 609 -5.80 -7.54 -7.13
C SER A 609 -6.22 -7.28 -5.69
N PRO A 610 -7.49 -6.90 -5.47
CA PRO A 610 -7.99 -6.61 -4.12
C PRO A 610 -8.16 -7.86 -3.25
N THR A 611 -8.25 -9.05 -3.86
CA THR A 611 -8.46 -10.33 -3.17
C THR A 611 -7.44 -11.37 -3.62
N ALA A 612 -7.30 -12.44 -2.84
CA ALA A 612 -6.52 -13.61 -3.25
C ALA A 612 -7.08 -14.22 -4.54
N VAL A 613 -6.22 -14.63 -5.44
CA VAL A 613 -6.63 -15.30 -6.67
C VAL A 613 -6.95 -16.76 -6.35
N PRO A 614 -8.16 -17.25 -6.67
CA PRO A 614 -8.50 -18.65 -6.44
C PRO A 614 -7.54 -19.59 -7.18
N GLY A 615 -7.18 -20.71 -6.54
CA GLY A 615 -6.25 -21.68 -7.13
C GLY A 615 -6.69 -22.20 -8.51
N MET A 616 -8.00 -22.36 -8.72
CA MET A 616 -8.54 -22.75 -10.05
C MET A 616 -8.22 -21.69 -11.13
N VAL A 617 -8.35 -20.40 -10.80
CA VAL A 617 -8.04 -19.33 -11.74
C VAL A 617 -6.56 -19.33 -12.09
N LEU A 618 -5.66 -19.60 -11.11
CA LEU A 618 -4.23 -19.73 -11.38
C LEU A 618 -3.93 -20.94 -12.28
N THR A 619 -4.64 -22.03 -12.09
CA THR A 619 -4.54 -23.21 -12.97
C THR A 619 -4.99 -22.88 -14.40
N ASP A 620 -6.11 -22.17 -14.56
CA ASP A 620 -6.60 -21.72 -15.87
C ASP A 620 -5.62 -20.77 -16.56
N VAL A 621 -5.01 -19.83 -15.80
CA VAL A 621 -3.97 -18.92 -16.28
C VAL A 621 -2.73 -19.71 -16.72
N GLU A 622 -2.25 -20.67 -15.93
CA GLU A 622 -1.12 -21.53 -16.28
C GLU A 622 -1.40 -22.33 -17.55
N GLN A 623 -2.59 -22.93 -17.65
CA GLN A 623 -3.02 -23.67 -18.82
C GLN A 623 -3.05 -22.76 -20.05
N LYS A 624 -3.66 -21.59 -19.94
CA LYS A 624 -3.74 -20.59 -21.02
C LYS A 624 -2.36 -20.17 -21.55
N ILE A 625 -1.41 -19.92 -20.63
CA ILE A 625 -0.02 -19.59 -21.01
C ILE A 625 0.57 -20.72 -21.83
N ASN A 626 0.51 -21.97 -21.33
CA ASN A 626 1.11 -23.12 -22.02
C ASN A 626 0.41 -23.47 -23.35
N GLU A 627 -0.91 -23.21 -23.48
CA GLU A 627 -1.61 -23.29 -24.77
C GLU A 627 -1.07 -22.28 -25.78
N VAL A 628 -0.81 -21.03 -25.34
CA VAL A 628 -0.22 -19.98 -26.18
C VAL A 628 1.19 -20.36 -26.65
N LEU A 629 1.98 -21.04 -25.79
CA LEU A 629 3.32 -21.53 -26.18
C LEU A 629 3.24 -22.50 -27.37
N SER A 630 2.22 -23.37 -27.42
CA SER A 630 2.02 -24.33 -28.48
C SER A 630 1.55 -23.73 -29.82
N ARG A 631 1.14 -22.45 -29.81
CA ARG A 631 0.74 -21.72 -31.02
C ARG A 631 1.93 -21.19 -31.81
N GLU A 632 3.14 -21.26 -31.28
CA GLU A 632 4.38 -20.84 -31.94
C GLU A 632 4.31 -19.39 -32.45
N LEU A 633 3.81 -18.47 -31.61
CA LEU A 633 3.64 -17.08 -31.99
C LEU A 633 4.98 -16.35 -32.10
N ASP A 634 5.14 -15.55 -33.13
CA ASP A 634 6.30 -14.70 -33.31
C ASP A 634 6.30 -13.56 -32.26
N VAL A 635 7.49 -13.26 -31.75
CA VAL A 635 7.74 -12.15 -30.86
C VAL A 635 8.51 -11.07 -31.61
N THR A 636 7.83 -9.97 -31.91
CA THR A 636 8.40 -8.85 -32.67
C THR A 636 8.56 -7.61 -31.82
N ALA A 637 9.49 -6.74 -32.20
CA ALA A 637 9.69 -5.48 -31.47
C ALA A 637 9.86 -4.34 -32.47
N GLU A 638 9.11 -3.26 -32.27
CA GLU A 638 9.12 -2.08 -33.12
C GLU A 638 9.31 -0.81 -32.30
N ILE A 639 10.01 0.18 -32.88
CA ILE A 639 10.16 1.51 -32.24
C ILE A 639 9.17 2.46 -32.94
N MET A 640 8.30 3.07 -32.15
CA MET A 640 7.29 4.00 -32.64
C MET A 640 7.03 5.15 -31.65
N GLY A 641 6.25 6.14 -32.06
CA GLY A 641 5.81 7.21 -31.15
C GLY A 641 4.84 6.68 -30.10
N ILE A 642 4.90 7.21 -28.85
CA ILE A 642 4.04 6.76 -27.75
C ILE A 642 2.54 6.89 -28.05
N ALA A 643 2.14 7.94 -28.78
CA ALA A 643 0.74 8.13 -29.19
C ALA A 643 0.26 7.03 -30.14
N GLU A 644 1.12 6.62 -31.08
CA GLU A 644 0.82 5.53 -32.02
C GLU A 644 0.77 4.19 -31.30
N ALA A 645 1.70 3.93 -30.37
CA ALA A 645 1.70 2.72 -29.55
C ALA A 645 0.39 2.56 -28.78
N LYS A 646 -0.07 3.63 -28.11
CA LYS A 646 -1.36 3.65 -27.40
C LYS A 646 -2.55 3.42 -28.32
N LYS A 647 -2.56 4.05 -29.51
CA LYS A 647 -3.60 3.87 -30.52
C LYS A 647 -3.69 2.42 -31.01
N GLN A 648 -2.55 1.74 -31.09
CA GLN A 648 -2.47 0.32 -31.44
C GLN A 648 -2.81 -0.62 -30.27
N GLY A 649 -3.20 -0.10 -29.12
CA GLY A 649 -3.58 -0.89 -27.94
C GLY A 649 -2.41 -1.44 -27.13
N ALA A 650 -1.20 -0.88 -27.28
CA ALA A 650 -0.05 -1.30 -26.49
C ALA A 650 -0.26 -0.92 -25.01
N ILE A 651 -0.06 -1.89 -24.12
CA ILE A 651 -0.14 -1.70 -22.68
C ILE A 651 1.13 -0.97 -22.23
N ALA A 652 0.95 0.13 -21.49
CA ALA A 652 2.01 0.87 -20.82
C ALA A 652 1.95 0.61 -19.33
N GLU A 653 3.09 0.41 -18.67
CA GLU A 653 3.16 0.32 -17.21
C GLU A 653 2.76 1.65 -16.58
N PHE A 654 2.00 1.55 -15.51
CA PHE A 654 1.50 2.72 -14.78
C PHE A 654 2.65 3.34 -13.96
N GLY A 655 2.97 4.62 -14.21
CA GLY A 655 3.99 5.36 -13.45
C GLY A 655 5.40 5.38 -14.08
N GLU A 656 5.62 4.65 -15.18
CA GLU A 656 6.87 4.75 -15.94
C GLU A 656 6.89 6.00 -16.82
N LYS A 657 8.07 6.63 -16.91
CA LYS A 657 8.31 7.77 -17.80
C LYS A 657 8.81 7.26 -19.16
N TYR A 658 7.99 7.41 -20.15
CA TYR A 658 8.33 7.04 -21.52
C TYR A 658 8.77 8.28 -22.30
N GLY A 659 9.82 8.15 -23.13
CA GLY A 659 10.23 9.19 -24.09
C GLY A 659 9.23 9.32 -25.25
N GLU A 660 9.49 10.23 -26.18
CA GLU A 660 8.68 10.41 -27.39
C GLU A 660 8.62 9.13 -28.25
N LYS A 661 9.72 8.35 -28.26
CA LYS A 661 9.83 7.06 -28.94
C LYS A 661 9.89 5.95 -27.93
N VAL A 662 9.09 4.91 -28.15
CA VAL A 662 8.98 3.73 -27.30
C VAL A 662 9.17 2.45 -28.11
N ARG A 663 9.74 1.42 -27.47
CA ARG A 663 9.82 0.08 -28.05
C ARG A 663 8.59 -0.71 -27.65
N VAL A 664 7.85 -1.20 -28.63
CA VAL A 664 6.65 -2.02 -28.46
C VAL A 664 7.01 -3.46 -28.77
N VAL A 665 6.82 -4.35 -27.82
CA VAL A 665 6.96 -5.80 -27.97
C VAL A 665 5.58 -6.41 -28.21
N THR A 666 5.45 -7.15 -29.32
CA THR A 666 4.20 -7.81 -29.71
C THR A 666 4.42 -9.32 -29.75
N ILE A 667 3.58 -10.09 -29.09
CA ILE A 667 3.58 -11.56 -29.08
C ILE A 667 2.34 -12.02 -29.87
N GLY A 668 2.50 -12.20 -31.19
CA GLY A 668 1.42 -12.55 -32.08
C GLY A 668 0.18 -11.67 -31.91
N ASP A 669 -0.96 -12.31 -31.72
CA ASP A 669 -2.25 -11.67 -31.42
C ASP A 669 -2.58 -11.65 -29.89
N PHE A 670 -1.66 -12.10 -29.05
CA PHE A 670 -1.94 -12.36 -27.62
C PHE A 670 -1.53 -11.21 -26.69
N SER A 671 -0.33 -10.63 -26.84
CA SER A 671 0.13 -9.52 -25.98
C SER A 671 0.82 -8.43 -26.81
N LYS A 672 0.62 -7.18 -26.42
CA LYS A 672 1.33 -6.01 -26.98
C LYS A 672 1.63 -5.03 -25.86
N GLU A 673 2.91 -4.82 -25.54
CA GLU A 673 3.34 -4.04 -24.38
C GLU A 673 4.56 -3.15 -24.68
N LEU A 674 4.68 -2.02 -23.97
CA LEU A 674 5.88 -1.18 -23.98
C LEU A 674 6.97 -1.89 -23.17
N CYS A 675 8.04 -2.31 -23.83
CA CYS A 675 9.12 -3.04 -23.15
C CYS A 675 10.50 -2.83 -23.79
N GLY A 676 11.49 -2.45 -22.95
CA GLY A 676 12.90 -2.29 -23.32
C GLY A 676 13.74 -3.56 -23.12
N GLY A 677 13.17 -4.65 -22.63
CA GLY A 677 13.89 -5.88 -22.30
C GLY A 677 14.24 -6.76 -23.50
N THR A 678 14.96 -7.85 -23.22
CA THR A 678 15.28 -8.86 -24.23
C THR A 678 14.27 -10.00 -24.20
N HIS A 679 13.88 -10.50 -25.37
CA HIS A 679 12.84 -11.51 -25.55
C HIS A 679 13.30 -12.65 -26.43
N VAL A 680 12.55 -13.75 -26.41
CA VAL A 680 12.65 -14.82 -27.40
C VAL A 680 12.09 -14.33 -28.74
N GLU A 681 12.43 -15.01 -29.83
CA GLU A 681 11.91 -14.70 -31.17
C GLU A 681 10.54 -15.37 -31.42
N ASN A 682 10.27 -16.46 -30.68
CA ASN A 682 9.03 -17.24 -30.86
C ASN A 682 8.64 -17.89 -29.51
N THR A 683 7.33 -17.98 -29.23
CA THR A 683 6.83 -18.52 -27.95
C THR A 683 7.23 -19.97 -27.71
N ALA A 684 7.44 -20.79 -28.74
CA ALA A 684 7.91 -22.17 -28.60
C ALA A 684 9.28 -22.27 -27.90
N GLN A 685 10.12 -21.23 -27.97
CA GLN A 685 11.42 -21.19 -27.32
C GLN A 685 11.35 -21.11 -25.79
N LEU A 686 10.19 -20.78 -25.19
CA LEU A 686 10.01 -20.74 -23.75
C LEU A 686 10.08 -22.15 -23.13
N GLY A 687 9.58 -23.15 -23.83
CA GLY A 687 9.46 -24.54 -23.36
C GLY A 687 8.22 -24.72 -22.52
N LEU A 688 8.30 -24.58 -21.19
CA LEU A 688 7.20 -24.79 -20.25
C LEU A 688 7.18 -23.64 -19.24
N VAL A 689 6.00 -23.22 -18.82
CA VAL A 689 5.79 -22.27 -17.72
C VAL A 689 5.02 -22.95 -16.61
N LYS A 690 5.56 -22.93 -15.39
CA LYS A 690 4.93 -23.50 -14.20
C LYS A 690 4.75 -22.40 -13.14
N LEU A 691 3.50 -22.08 -12.80
CA LEU A 691 3.18 -21.18 -11.70
C LEU A 691 3.39 -21.92 -10.36
N LEU A 692 4.14 -21.33 -9.45
CA LEU A 692 4.43 -21.92 -8.14
C LEU A 692 3.35 -21.59 -7.10
N GLY A 693 2.74 -20.44 -7.24
CA GLY A 693 1.70 -19.98 -6.33
C GLY A 693 1.55 -18.47 -6.34
N GLU A 694 0.63 -18.01 -5.50
CA GLU A 694 0.28 -16.60 -5.35
C GLU A 694 0.35 -16.21 -3.89
N SER A 695 0.81 -14.98 -3.60
CA SER A 695 0.92 -14.44 -2.25
C SER A 695 0.62 -12.93 -2.23
N SER A 696 0.24 -12.41 -1.06
CA SER A 696 0.10 -10.97 -0.84
C SER A 696 1.46 -10.35 -0.53
N ILE A 697 1.79 -9.24 -1.20
CA ILE A 697 2.98 -8.44 -0.90
C ILE A 697 2.64 -7.04 -0.40
N GLY A 698 1.38 -6.67 -0.45
CA GLY A 698 0.87 -5.39 -0.01
C GLY A 698 -0.65 -5.35 -0.10
N SER A 699 -1.25 -4.28 0.38
CA SER A 699 -2.69 -4.10 0.23
C SER A 699 -3.05 -3.85 -1.23
N GLY A 700 -3.89 -4.75 -1.79
CA GLY A 700 -4.30 -4.68 -3.18
C GLY A 700 -3.24 -5.08 -4.19
N VAL A 701 -2.08 -5.61 -3.74
CA VAL A 701 -1.02 -6.11 -4.63
C VAL A 701 -0.71 -7.58 -4.30
N ARG A 702 -0.76 -8.39 -5.33
CA ARG A 702 -0.50 -9.83 -5.28
C ARG A 702 0.73 -10.17 -6.11
N ARG A 703 1.44 -11.21 -5.73
CA ARG A 703 2.63 -11.73 -6.41
C ARG A 703 2.40 -13.13 -6.89
N VAL A 704 2.68 -13.38 -8.16
CA VAL A 704 2.83 -14.72 -8.73
C VAL A 704 4.30 -14.98 -8.97
N GLU A 705 4.77 -16.19 -8.61
CA GLU A 705 6.10 -16.70 -8.94
C GLU A 705 5.98 -17.86 -9.91
N ALA A 706 6.90 -17.94 -10.85
CA ALA A 706 6.89 -18.98 -11.86
C ALA A 706 8.29 -19.45 -12.25
N LEU A 707 8.37 -20.68 -12.71
CA LEU A 707 9.54 -21.29 -13.34
C LEU A 707 9.29 -21.43 -14.85
N VAL A 708 10.38 -21.32 -15.63
CA VAL A 708 10.32 -21.31 -17.09
C VAL A 708 11.34 -22.30 -17.67
N GLY A 709 10.93 -23.05 -18.70
CA GLY A 709 11.79 -23.96 -19.46
C GLY A 709 12.29 -25.12 -18.63
N VAL A 710 13.60 -25.32 -18.58
CA VAL A 710 14.24 -26.47 -17.89
C VAL A 710 13.96 -26.45 -16.39
N ASP A 711 13.87 -25.30 -15.76
CA ASP A 711 13.60 -25.19 -14.32
C ASP A 711 12.16 -25.61 -13.98
N ALA A 712 11.20 -25.25 -14.85
CA ALA A 712 9.82 -25.74 -14.76
C ALA A 712 9.75 -27.27 -14.90
N TYR A 713 10.49 -27.82 -15.90
CA TYR A 713 10.58 -29.27 -16.09
C TYR A 713 11.19 -29.97 -14.85
N ASN A 714 12.30 -29.45 -14.34
CA ASN A 714 12.97 -30.02 -13.17
C ASN A 714 12.08 -30.01 -11.93
N PHE A 715 11.25 -29.00 -11.78
CA PHE A 715 10.29 -28.91 -10.69
C PHE A 715 9.25 -30.02 -10.81
N LEU A 716 8.61 -30.17 -11.98
CA LEU A 716 7.61 -31.21 -12.23
C LEU A 716 8.20 -32.61 -12.15
N ALA A 717 9.43 -32.83 -12.60
CA ALA A 717 10.12 -34.11 -12.46
C ALA A 717 10.35 -34.51 -11.00
N ARG A 718 10.67 -33.54 -10.12
CA ARG A 718 10.76 -33.78 -8.67
C ARG A 718 9.41 -34.12 -8.07
N GLU A 719 8.35 -33.37 -8.41
CA GLU A 719 6.99 -33.68 -7.95
C GLU A 719 6.58 -35.08 -8.37
N HIS A 720 6.86 -35.45 -9.64
CA HIS A 720 6.62 -36.81 -10.12
C HIS A 720 7.36 -37.87 -9.30
N THR A 721 8.63 -37.62 -8.97
CA THR A 721 9.44 -38.55 -8.16
C THR A 721 8.86 -38.72 -6.76
N VAL A 722 8.44 -37.64 -6.11
CA VAL A 722 7.79 -37.68 -4.79
C VAL A 722 6.46 -38.45 -4.84
N VAL A 723 5.65 -38.19 -5.87
CA VAL A 723 4.39 -38.92 -6.08
C VAL A 723 4.64 -40.42 -6.30
N ALA A 724 5.66 -40.80 -7.09
CA ALA A 724 6.06 -42.16 -7.31
C ALA A 724 6.48 -42.86 -6.00
N GLN A 725 7.29 -42.21 -5.16
CA GLN A 725 7.67 -42.72 -3.85
C GLN A 725 6.48 -42.90 -2.91
N LEU A 726 5.56 -41.93 -2.86
CA LEU A 726 4.32 -42.05 -2.09
C LEU A 726 3.45 -43.21 -2.59
N THR A 727 3.36 -43.37 -3.91
CA THR A 727 2.61 -44.48 -4.54
C THR A 727 3.14 -45.86 -4.14
N GLU A 728 4.48 -45.99 -4.09
CA GLU A 728 5.15 -47.20 -3.63
C GLU A 728 4.88 -47.48 -2.15
N LEU A 729 5.02 -46.48 -1.28
CA LEU A 729 4.75 -46.58 0.16
C LEU A 729 3.31 -47.01 0.46
N VAL A 730 2.35 -46.39 -0.24
CA VAL A 730 0.91 -46.62 -0.02
C VAL A 730 0.38 -47.82 -0.83
N LYS A 731 1.19 -48.39 -1.73
CA LYS A 731 0.86 -49.50 -2.61
C LYS A 731 -0.44 -49.26 -3.40
N GLY A 732 -0.47 -48.18 -4.18
CA GLY A 732 -1.63 -47.72 -4.94
C GLY A 732 -1.25 -47.12 -6.28
N ARG A 733 -2.22 -46.49 -6.96
CA ARG A 733 -2.01 -45.66 -8.12
C ARG A 733 -1.93 -44.20 -7.67
N PRO A 734 -1.27 -43.28 -8.44
CA PRO A 734 -1.21 -41.88 -8.11
C PRO A 734 -2.59 -41.24 -7.81
N GLU A 735 -3.61 -41.61 -8.59
CA GLU A 735 -4.97 -41.08 -8.46
C GLU A 735 -5.69 -41.55 -7.17
N GLU A 736 -5.25 -42.70 -6.61
CA GLU A 736 -5.82 -43.28 -5.38
C GLU A 736 -5.16 -42.74 -4.11
N LEU A 737 -4.06 -42.01 -4.20
CA LEU A 737 -3.28 -41.55 -3.05
C LEU A 737 -4.11 -40.73 -2.05
N PRO A 738 -4.90 -39.71 -2.47
CA PRO A 738 -5.68 -38.90 -1.53
C PRO A 738 -6.67 -39.75 -0.73
N GLU A 739 -7.37 -40.68 -1.38
CA GLU A 739 -8.35 -41.56 -0.74
C GLU A 739 -7.69 -42.56 0.22
N LYS A 740 -6.58 -43.19 -0.21
CA LYS A 740 -5.84 -44.13 0.63
C LYS A 740 -5.22 -43.45 1.85
N ILE A 741 -4.59 -42.29 1.70
CA ILE A 741 -4.01 -41.53 2.83
C ILE A 741 -5.14 -41.11 3.79
N SER A 742 -6.26 -40.62 3.29
CA SER A 742 -7.41 -40.26 4.12
C SER A 742 -7.94 -41.48 4.89
N GLY A 743 -8.03 -42.64 4.21
CA GLY A 743 -8.42 -43.91 4.85
C GLY A 743 -7.43 -44.37 5.93
N MET A 744 -6.11 -44.17 5.71
CA MET A 744 -5.09 -44.51 6.70
C MET A 744 -5.18 -43.58 7.92
N LEU A 745 -5.40 -42.30 7.73
CA LEU A 745 -5.58 -41.32 8.82
C LEU A 745 -6.84 -41.63 9.63
N ALA A 746 -7.94 -42.00 8.98
CA ALA A 746 -9.15 -42.44 9.66
C ALA A 746 -8.92 -43.67 10.52
N LYS A 747 -8.25 -44.72 9.98
CA LYS A 747 -7.90 -45.93 10.72
C LYS A 747 -6.97 -45.63 11.90
N LEU A 748 -6.00 -44.72 11.73
CA LEU A 748 -5.12 -44.30 12.83
C LEU A 748 -5.91 -43.66 13.96
N LYS A 749 -6.82 -42.73 13.64
CA LYS A 749 -7.69 -42.09 14.61
C LYS A 749 -8.63 -43.09 15.33
N ASP A 750 -9.15 -44.08 14.61
CA ASP A 750 -9.97 -45.11 15.24
C ASP A 750 -9.17 -46.04 16.14
N ALA A 751 -7.92 -46.39 15.74
CA ALA A 751 -7.02 -47.17 16.58
C ALA A 751 -6.61 -46.42 17.85
N GLU A 752 -6.34 -45.12 17.75
CA GLU A 752 -6.07 -44.26 18.92
C GLU A 752 -7.23 -44.25 19.91
N LYS A 753 -8.48 -44.12 19.43
CA LYS A 753 -9.70 -44.18 20.27
C LYS A 753 -9.86 -45.55 20.93
N GLU A 754 -9.56 -46.61 20.20
CA GLU A 754 -9.65 -47.98 20.74
C GLU A 754 -8.60 -48.20 21.83
N ILE A 755 -7.38 -47.71 21.65
CA ILE A 755 -6.33 -47.75 22.67
C ILE A 755 -6.77 -46.95 23.91
N GLU A 756 -7.36 -45.79 23.74
CA GLU A 756 -7.92 -45.00 24.88
C GLU A 756 -9.01 -45.75 25.61
N ARG A 757 -9.93 -46.42 24.86
CA ARG A 757 -10.99 -47.25 25.45
C ARG A 757 -10.39 -48.39 26.26
N PHE A 758 -9.44 -49.12 25.69
CA PHE A 758 -8.78 -50.22 26.41
C PHE A 758 -8.03 -49.77 27.65
N ARG A 759 -7.36 -48.59 27.61
CA ARG A 759 -6.72 -48.00 28.78
C ARG A 759 -7.77 -47.66 29.87
N ALA A 760 -8.90 -47.07 29.48
CA ALA A 760 -9.97 -46.74 30.41
C ALA A 760 -10.60 -47.98 31.05
N GLU A 761 -10.84 -49.06 30.29
CA GLU A 761 -11.35 -50.33 30.80
C GLU A 761 -10.38 -51.00 31.79
N LYS A 762 -9.08 -50.97 31.46
CA LYS A 762 -8.01 -51.47 32.35
C LYS A 762 -7.93 -50.70 33.68
N VAL A 763 -8.11 -49.37 33.63
CA VAL A 763 -8.18 -48.52 34.84
C VAL A 763 -9.41 -48.88 35.71
N LEU A 764 -10.57 -49.11 35.06
CA LEU A 764 -11.78 -49.49 35.79
C LEU A 764 -11.69 -50.89 36.46
N GLN A 765 -11.05 -51.84 35.79
CA GLN A 765 -10.80 -53.18 36.38
C GLN A 765 -9.83 -53.08 37.56
N ALA A 766 -8.78 -52.28 37.46
CA ALA A 766 -7.83 -52.02 38.57
C ALA A 766 -8.49 -51.39 39.78
N ALA A 767 -9.50 -50.51 39.57
CA ALA A 767 -10.21 -49.82 40.67
C ALA A 767 -10.98 -50.79 41.58
N ALA A 768 -11.55 -51.84 41.00
CA ALA A 768 -12.29 -52.85 41.79
C ALA A 768 -11.36 -53.64 42.76
N GLY A 769 -10.22 -54.12 42.26
CA GLY A 769 -9.24 -54.82 43.06
C GLY A 769 -8.57 -53.93 44.14
N LEU A 770 -8.30 -52.68 43.81
CA LEU A 770 -7.75 -51.73 44.80
C LEU A 770 -8.77 -51.36 45.88
N ALA A 771 -10.05 -51.29 45.56
CA ALA A 771 -11.11 -51.01 46.55
C ALA A 771 -11.31 -52.20 47.52
N GLU A 772 -11.19 -53.44 47.07
CA GLU A 772 -11.23 -54.64 47.94
C GLU A 772 -10.05 -54.71 48.91
N GLY A 773 -8.91 -54.14 48.56
CA GLY A 773 -7.74 -53.99 49.41
C GLY A 773 -7.76 -52.84 50.45
N ALA A 774 -8.90 -52.22 50.66
CA ALA A 774 -9.01 -51.09 51.57
C ALA A 774 -8.81 -51.51 53.04
N GLU A 775 -7.85 -50.87 53.71
CA GLU A 775 -7.62 -51.06 55.13
C GLU A 775 -8.54 -50.18 55.99
N ASP A 776 -8.94 -50.66 57.14
CA ASP A 776 -9.67 -49.84 58.09
C ASP A 776 -8.67 -49.23 59.10
N VAL A 777 -8.54 -47.92 59.02
CA VAL A 777 -7.71 -47.14 59.96
C VAL A 777 -8.63 -46.30 60.82
N ARG A 778 -8.95 -46.83 62.03
CA ARG A 778 -9.83 -46.15 63.02
C ARG A 778 -11.18 -45.65 62.42
N GLY A 779 -11.80 -46.46 61.60
CA GLY A 779 -13.06 -46.14 60.97
C GLY A 779 -12.97 -45.35 59.63
N THR A 780 -11.75 -45.13 59.15
CA THR A 780 -11.47 -44.54 57.82
C THR A 780 -10.93 -45.61 56.88
N ALA A 781 -11.60 -45.80 55.72
CA ALA A 781 -11.12 -46.69 54.68
C ALA A 781 -9.93 -46.06 53.98
N LEU A 782 -8.76 -46.64 54.13
CA LEU A 782 -7.53 -46.20 53.49
C LEU A 782 -7.12 -47.17 52.38
N VAL A 783 -6.91 -46.64 51.18
CA VAL A 783 -6.26 -47.34 50.05
C VAL A 783 -4.98 -46.66 49.70
N THR A 784 -3.87 -47.35 49.85
CA THR A 784 -2.54 -46.86 49.42
C THR A 784 -1.84 -47.91 48.60
N GLY A 785 -1.11 -47.49 47.61
CA GLY A 785 -0.31 -48.42 46.78
C GLY A 785 0.30 -47.76 45.54
N GLN A 786 1.19 -48.52 44.94
CA GLN A 786 1.76 -48.15 43.69
C GLN A 786 1.00 -48.90 42.56
N VAL A 787 0.63 -48.15 41.53
CA VAL A 787 0.04 -48.70 40.31
C VAL A 787 1.14 -48.85 39.24
N PRO A 788 0.88 -49.61 38.16
CA PRO A 788 1.93 -49.85 37.15
C PRO A 788 2.58 -48.58 36.64
N ASP A 789 3.87 -48.62 36.43
CA ASP A 789 4.68 -47.55 35.91
C ASP A 789 4.21 -47.16 34.50
N GLY A 790 4.29 -45.86 34.20
CA GLY A 790 3.78 -45.29 32.97
C GLY A 790 2.29 -44.90 32.99
N THR A 791 1.58 -45.08 34.10
CA THR A 791 0.20 -44.59 34.27
C THR A 791 0.23 -43.04 34.26
N GLY A 792 -0.49 -42.40 33.32
CA GLY A 792 -0.55 -40.96 33.18
C GLY A 792 -1.29 -40.29 34.35
N ALA A 793 -1.05 -39.01 34.60
CA ALA A 793 -1.66 -38.25 35.69
C ALA A 793 -3.20 -38.26 35.65
N ASP A 794 -3.78 -38.15 34.45
CA ASP A 794 -5.24 -38.16 34.25
C ASP A 794 -5.86 -39.54 34.54
N ASP A 795 -5.20 -40.60 34.12
CA ASP A 795 -5.65 -41.96 34.36
C ASP A 795 -5.52 -42.32 35.85
N LEU A 796 -4.40 -41.92 36.46
CA LEU A 796 -4.20 -42.06 37.90
C LEU A 796 -5.29 -41.31 38.69
N ARG A 797 -5.65 -40.12 38.28
CA ARG A 797 -6.70 -39.31 38.90
C ARG A 797 -8.09 -39.96 38.78
N LYS A 798 -8.43 -40.45 37.61
CA LYS A 798 -9.69 -41.21 37.39
C LYS A 798 -9.75 -42.43 38.29
N LEU A 799 -8.67 -43.21 38.35
CA LEU A 799 -8.55 -44.37 39.19
C LEU A 799 -8.77 -44.06 40.66
N VAL A 800 -8.07 -43.06 41.19
CA VAL A 800 -8.16 -42.62 42.58
C VAL A 800 -9.58 -42.17 42.92
N LEU A 801 -10.24 -41.46 42.05
CA LEU A 801 -11.62 -40.99 42.25
C LEU A 801 -12.62 -42.16 42.25
N ASP A 802 -12.47 -43.13 41.33
CA ASP A 802 -13.34 -44.30 41.26
C ASP A 802 -13.15 -45.20 42.49
N VAL A 803 -11.90 -45.47 42.91
CA VAL A 803 -11.62 -46.21 44.15
C VAL A 803 -12.19 -45.52 45.35
N ARG A 804 -12.01 -44.21 45.51
CA ARG A 804 -12.57 -43.41 46.57
C ARG A 804 -14.10 -43.54 46.67
N ASN A 805 -14.76 -43.45 45.53
CA ASN A 805 -16.24 -43.56 45.48
C ASN A 805 -16.73 -44.97 45.90
N ARG A 806 -16.00 -46.02 45.57
CA ARG A 806 -16.32 -47.40 45.93
C ARG A 806 -16.12 -47.61 47.44
N VAL A 807 -14.97 -47.24 47.99
CA VAL A 807 -14.66 -47.47 49.40
C VAL A 807 -15.38 -46.52 50.37
N GLY A 808 -15.88 -45.37 49.85
CA GLY A 808 -16.66 -44.37 50.60
C GLY A 808 -18.17 -44.62 50.59
N GLN A 809 -18.66 -45.72 49.99
CA GLN A 809 -20.09 -46.07 49.99
C GLN A 809 -20.65 -46.20 51.41
N GLY A 810 -21.91 -45.80 51.62
CA GLY A 810 -22.57 -45.80 52.90
C GLY A 810 -22.12 -44.73 53.90
N GLY A 811 -21.45 -43.64 53.41
CA GLY A 811 -21.00 -42.53 54.21
C GLY A 811 -19.73 -42.79 55.04
N ARG A 812 -19.02 -43.89 54.77
CA ARG A 812 -17.72 -44.19 55.41
C ARG A 812 -16.65 -43.19 54.96
N ALA A 813 -15.86 -42.71 55.93
CA ALA A 813 -14.71 -41.89 55.62
C ALA A 813 -13.70 -42.67 54.74
N ALA A 814 -13.25 -42.07 53.65
CA ALA A 814 -12.41 -42.73 52.61
C ALA A 814 -11.23 -41.82 52.18
N VAL A 815 -10.07 -42.42 52.16
CA VAL A 815 -8.82 -41.82 51.68
C VAL A 815 -8.16 -42.78 50.70
N VAL A 816 -7.84 -42.28 49.52
CA VAL A 816 -7.16 -43.06 48.49
C VAL A 816 -5.90 -42.31 48.05
N ALA A 817 -4.74 -42.95 48.17
CA ALA A 817 -3.43 -42.38 47.77
C ALA A 817 -2.69 -43.38 46.87
N LEU A 818 -2.70 -43.10 45.60
CA LEU A 818 -2.02 -43.95 44.61
C LEU A 818 -0.81 -43.27 44.01
N PHE A 819 0.21 -44.07 43.79
CA PHE A 819 1.49 -43.63 43.27
C PHE A 819 1.84 -44.38 41.98
N THR A 820 2.58 -43.73 41.09
CA THR A 820 3.15 -44.32 39.88
C THR A 820 4.48 -43.66 39.58
N VAL A 821 5.30 -44.31 38.72
CA VAL A 821 6.49 -43.71 38.16
C VAL A 821 6.25 -43.48 36.65
N ALA A 822 6.23 -42.27 36.24
CA ALA A 822 6.05 -41.93 34.83
C ALA A 822 7.28 -41.15 34.34
N ASN A 823 7.87 -41.57 33.21
CA ASN A 823 9.11 -40.96 32.65
C ASN A 823 10.26 -40.85 33.69
N GLY A 824 10.40 -41.86 34.58
CA GLY A 824 11.44 -41.88 35.62
C GLY A 824 11.17 -40.96 36.83
N ARG A 825 10.01 -40.33 36.91
CA ARG A 825 9.60 -39.45 38.01
C ARG A 825 8.40 -40.01 38.75
N PRO A 826 8.40 -40.00 40.10
CA PRO A 826 7.24 -40.42 40.85
C PRO A 826 6.15 -39.38 40.80
N LEU A 827 4.94 -39.83 40.66
CA LEU A 827 3.70 -39.05 40.63
C LEU A 827 2.70 -39.68 41.64
N THR A 828 2.02 -38.85 42.37
CA THR A 828 0.93 -39.30 43.27
C THR A 828 -0.33 -38.46 43.10
N VAL A 829 -1.44 -39.11 43.21
CA VAL A 829 -2.76 -38.46 43.34
C VAL A 829 -3.42 -39.01 44.59
N ILE A 830 -3.95 -38.08 45.42
CA ILE A 830 -4.63 -38.43 46.64
C ILE A 830 -6.02 -37.80 46.63
N ALA A 831 -7.03 -38.59 47.00
CA ALA A 831 -8.39 -38.10 47.13
C ALA A 831 -9.01 -38.51 48.48
N THR A 832 -9.83 -37.61 49.01
CA THR A 832 -10.60 -37.80 50.26
C THR A 832 -12.08 -37.52 49.99
N ASN A 833 -12.98 -38.26 50.62
CA ASN A 833 -14.43 -37.97 50.57
C ASN A 833 -14.85 -36.97 51.67
N GLU A 834 -16.07 -36.55 51.72
CA GLU A 834 -16.58 -35.56 52.64
C GLU A 834 -16.42 -36.03 54.10
N ALA A 835 -16.83 -37.23 54.39
CA ALA A 835 -16.69 -37.83 55.74
C ALA A 835 -15.23 -37.89 56.26
N ALA A 836 -14.24 -38.07 55.37
CA ALA A 836 -12.83 -38.00 55.74
C ALA A 836 -12.39 -36.54 55.98
N ARG A 837 -12.89 -35.57 55.22
CA ARG A 837 -12.61 -34.13 55.45
C ARG A 837 -13.21 -33.60 56.73
N GLU A 838 -14.41 -34.05 57.15
CA GLU A 838 -15.01 -33.73 58.44
C GLU A 838 -14.17 -34.20 59.60
N ARG A 839 -13.38 -35.27 59.45
CA ARG A 839 -12.37 -35.75 60.41
C ARG A 839 -11.02 -35.01 60.33
N GLY A 840 -10.94 -33.93 59.51
CA GLY A 840 -9.72 -33.16 59.33
C GLY A 840 -8.69 -33.78 58.41
N ILE A 841 -9.05 -34.84 57.65
CA ILE A 841 -8.13 -35.51 56.73
C ILE A 841 -8.30 -34.89 55.32
N LYS A 842 -7.37 -34.06 54.92
CA LYS A 842 -7.39 -33.28 53.69
C LYS A 842 -6.40 -33.79 52.67
N ALA A 843 -6.83 -33.97 51.38
CA ALA A 843 -5.96 -34.47 50.29
C ALA A 843 -4.73 -33.57 50.07
N GLY A 844 -4.90 -32.22 50.16
CA GLY A 844 -3.82 -31.26 49.94
C GLY A 844 -2.68 -31.36 51.00
N GLU A 845 -3.01 -31.75 52.26
CA GLU A 845 -2.00 -31.99 53.31
C GLU A 845 -1.26 -33.30 53.10
N LEU A 846 -2.01 -34.37 52.76
CA LEU A 846 -1.43 -35.68 52.48
C LEU A 846 -0.50 -35.68 51.26
N VAL A 847 -0.90 -34.98 50.20
CA VAL A 847 -0.05 -34.83 49.01
C VAL A 847 1.22 -34.08 49.30
N ARG A 848 1.16 -33.01 50.10
CA ARG A 848 2.38 -32.25 50.47
C ARG A 848 3.37 -33.11 51.25
N ALA A 849 2.90 -33.93 52.16
CA ALA A 849 3.72 -34.85 52.90
C ALA A 849 4.33 -35.92 51.99
N ALA A 850 3.53 -36.53 51.13
CA ALA A 850 3.99 -37.51 50.12
C ALA A 850 5.02 -36.91 49.16
N ALA A 851 4.73 -35.74 48.59
CA ALA A 851 5.60 -35.10 47.64
C ALA A 851 6.94 -34.63 48.24
N LYS A 852 6.93 -34.19 49.52
CA LYS A 852 8.16 -33.87 50.23
C LYS A 852 9.08 -35.10 50.39
N THR A 853 8.48 -36.26 50.68
CA THR A 853 9.21 -37.52 50.77
C THR A 853 9.77 -37.96 49.41
N LEU A 854 9.05 -37.66 48.33
CA LEU A 854 9.47 -37.94 46.94
C LEU A 854 10.51 -36.94 46.40
N GLY A 855 10.94 -35.98 47.21
CA GLY A 855 11.87 -34.94 46.79
C GLY A 855 11.31 -33.92 45.81
N GLY A 856 10.04 -33.56 45.98
CA GLY A 856 9.35 -32.61 45.11
C GLY A 856 8.24 -31.79 45.79
N GLY A 857 7.23 -31.41 44.99
CA GLY A 857 6.13 -30.57 45.45
C GLY A 857 4.79 -31.11 45.02
N GLY A 858 3.74 -30.67 45.74
CA GLY A 858 2.36 -31.05 45.45
C GLY A 858 1.34 -30.10 46.00
N GLY A 859 0.15 -30.10 45.47
CA GLY A 859 -0.95 -29.29 45.90
C GLY A 859 -2.27 -29.66 45.23
N GLY A 860 -3.31 -28.99 45.62
CA GLY A 860 -4.66 -29.23 45.14
C GLY A 860 -5.71 -28.83 46.14
N LYS A 861 -6.95 -29.22 45.89
CA LYS A 861 -8.06 -28.96 46.80
C LYS A 861 -8.08 -30.00 47.93
N ASP A 862 -8.91 -29.75 48.94
CA ASP A 862 -9.05 -30.66 50.08
C ASP A 862 -9.65 -32.02 49.72
N ASP A 863 -10.39 -32.13 48.63
CA ASP A 863 -11.02 -33.34 48.11
C ASP A 863 -10.11 -34.17 47.18
N VAL A 864 -9.26 -33.51 46.35
CA VAL A 864 -8.34 -34.13 45.43
C VAL A 864 -7.11 -33.26 45.27
N ALA A 865 -5.94 -33.85 45.42
CA ALA A 865 -4.67 -33.19 45.22
C ALA A 865 -3.68 -34.12 44.52
N GLN A 866 -2.72 -33.53 43.80
CA GLN A 866 -1.67 -34.26 43.08
C GLN A 866 -0.27 -33.68 43.42
N GLY A 867 0.71 -34.53 43.36
CA GLY A 867 2.09 -34.15 43.58
C GLY A 867 3.06 -35.12 42.97
N GLY A 868 4.31 -34.80 43.04
CA GLY A 868 5.34 -35.70 42.50
C GLY A 868 6.71 -35.28 43.01
N GLY A 869 7.74 -35.98 42.59
CA GLY A 869 9.10 -35.71 42.98
C GLY A 869 10.16 -36.15 41.98
N GLN A 870 11.38 -36.26 42.45
CA GLN A 870 12.52 -36.68 41.66
C GLN A 870 13.06 -38.08 42.03
N ASP A 871 12.68 -38.58 43.18
CA ASP A 871 13.18 -39.86 43.72
C ASP A 871 12.12 -40.97 43.61
N PRO A 872 12.16 -41.81 42.57
CA PRO A 872 11.22 -42.93 42.42
C PRO A 872 11.44 -44.05 43.45
N THR A 873 12.58 -44.10 44.12
CA THR A 873 12.88 -45.12 45.16
C THR A 873 12.20 -44.84 46.48
N ALA A 874 11.81 -43.59 46.68
CA ALA A 874 11.15 -43.09 47.91
C ALA A 874 9.60 -43.35 47.93
N VAL A 875 9.01 -43.96 46.86
CA VAL A 875 7.55 -44.20 46.76
C VAL A 875 7.04 -44.97 47.98
N GLY A 876 7.73 -46.05 48.41
CA GLY A 876 7.35 -46.80 49.61
C GLY A 876 7.31 -45.93 50.89
N GLN A 877 8.30 -45.07 51.06
CA GLN A 877 8.36 -44.14 52.17
C GLN A 877 7.25 -43.07 52.11
N ALA A 878 6.92 -42.63 50.93
CA ALA A 878 5.81 -41.70 50.73
C ALA A 878 4.46 -42.33 51.06
N VAL A 879 4.23 -43.58 50.72
CA VAL A 879 3.06 -44.39 51.12
C VAL A 879 2.95 -44.44 52.62
N GLU A 880 4.00 -44.77 53.34
CA GLU A 880 4.03 -44.81 54.78
C GLU A 880 3.83 -43.45 55.44
N ALA A 881 4.36 -42.37 54.88
CA ALA A 881 4.11 -41.03 55.34
C ALA A 881 2.62 -40.63 55.26
N VAL A 882 1.94 -41.00 54.17
CA VAL A 882 0.47 -40.79 54.03
C VAL A 882 -0.28 -41.66 55.06
N ARG A 883 0.10 -42.92 55.24
CA ARG A 883 -0.51 -43.82 56.23
C ARG A 883 -0.39 -43.29 57.62
N ALA A 884 0.77 -42.84 58.05
CA ALA A 884 1.02 -42.26 59.35
C ALA A 884 0.16 -41.08 59.63
N LEU A 885 0.05 -40.12 58.68
CA LEU A 885 -0.78 -38.91 58.81
C LEU A 885 -2.28 -39.26 58.88
N VAL A 886 -2.73 -40.25 58.09
CA VAL A 886 -4.13 -40.69 58.19
C VAL A 886 -4.41 -41.34 59.56
N THR A 887 -3.45 -42.13 60.09
CA THR A 887 -3.60 -42.80 61.37
C THR A 887 -3.63 -41.78 62.55
N GLU A 888 -2.87 -40.70 62.43
CA GLU A 888 -2.84 -39.61 63.42
C GLU A 888 -4.17 -38.86 63.51
N LYS A 889 -4.77 -38.62 62.31
CA LYS A 889 -5.97 -37.77 62.19
C LYS A 889 -7.30 -38.57 62.25
N ALA A 890 -7.30 -39.90 61.97
CA ALA A 890 -8.45 -40.79 62.07
C ALA A 890 -8.72 -41.14 63.53
#